data_75b8affe304e330fcb8ccd027e2ee33a
#
_entry.id   75b8affe304e330fcb8ccd027e2ee33a
#
_cell.length_a   1.000
_cell.length_b   1.000
_cell.length_c   1.000
_cell.angle_alpha   90.00
_cell.angle_beta   90.00
_cell.angle_gamma   90.00
#
_symmetry.space_group_name_H-M   'P 1'
#
loop_
_entity.id
_entity.type
_entity.pdbx_description
1 polymer ?
#
loop_
_entity_poly.entity_id
_entity_poly.type
_entity_poly.pdbx_seq_one_letter_code
_entity_poly.pdbx_strand_id
1 'polypeptide(L)'
;MKKKTSWPSIVIPCIIGLLSAGVYLFPFWIGVENRLYDFFLGLKSDVKEDSSIVLLDIDDVSIEKVGLYPWPRNTIAKGLEALTQLGAEFAVFDIEYIDKSPMSVDFTYLNGALKSEFAASFEEIGANVQDIFAALANNQITLPEAGIYGSELVDLIDQSRDTLYRHTKQVAIENDSYLGQAMRLFGSSFITVNMQDDPPSEGTEDLYAIAKERFVYPKLKVNAPLSDGRHSALVPIPEISRMAAGAGFTNVYIDSDGVRRRIRLTDNIGDTVFMQLAFSPLLKKLGAPEVVIDKNLVTLIGAVYDGKEENVSIPLDSSGMMLIRWPKKNYQNSFTHIPFYLLIDYAESGEKTASSLRLLRANQGWNLGPGYAPIDTCMQLWDESEELRRTALESGAVQDKEAWLTAVQTYWDTVKSFFETDYGTSVAHLFDEAKQAGNPEDAKLYDQVKADFGTLYANAATSYNRHTELETVLAGKLKDAFCIIGWSSTGTTDIGVNPFHSEYVNVGTHAAVANTILQRDFLQQAPVWVSALLAIAFSFGIIVVIRRFSTLVQIIAGVVLSVVVLIVNQLIFNVTGIYIFIISPVLALFVSFLTYSMVSFIISEREKSFLRKAFGTYLSGDVINEMIEDPSMLKLGGQKKWITAMFTDVKGFSTISQGFSMKKVSEL
;
A
#
# COMPACT_ATOMS: atom_id res chain seq x y z
N MET A 1 42.14 37.95 36.03
CA MET A 1 42.00 38.96 34.92
C MET A 1 40.80 38.57 34.09
N LYS A 2 39.80 39.46 33.87
CA LYS A 2 38.74 39.25 32.90
C LYS A 2 39.37 39.19 31.51
N LYS A 3 39.41 38.01 30.86
CA LYS A 3 39.80 37.89 29.43
C LYS A 3 38.94 38.88 28.62
N LYS A 4 39.54 39.93 28.10
CA LYS A 4 38.90 40.80 27.14
C LYS A 4 38.44 39.92 25.96
N THR A 5 37.17 39.85 25.73
CA THR A 5 36.58 39.13 24.58
C THR A 5 37.18 39.76 23.32
N SER A 6 38.08 39.09 22.65
CA SER A 6 38.65 39.56 21.40
C SER A 6 37.55 39.55 20.34
N TRP A 7 37.40 40.59 19.52
CA TRP A 7 36.40 40.72 18.49
C TRP A 7 36.29 39.51 17.54
N PRO A 8 37.42 38.80 17.20
CA PRO A 8 37.36 37.56 16.42
C PRO A 8 36.55 36.45 17.07
N SER A 9 36.52 36.35 18.38
CA SER A 9 35.79 35.28 19.09
C SER A 9 34.25 35.44 19.06
N ILE A 10 33.73 36.55 18.54
CA ILE A 10 32.30 36.79 18.34
C ILE A 10 31.96 36.72 16.84
N VAL A 11 32.80 37.34 16.01
CA VAL A 11 32.51 37.45 14.56
C VAL A 11 32.66 36.14 13.82
N ILE A 12 33.67 35.33 14.16
CA ILE A 12 33.90 34.04 13.53
C ILE A 12 32.67 33.10 13.67
N PRO A 13 32.11 32.92 14.89
CA PRO A 13 30.92 32.08 15.07
C PRO A 13 29.67 32.60 14.38
N CYS A 14 29.51 33.95 14.30
CA CYS A 14 28.41 34.54 13.55
C CYS A 14 28.48 34.13 12.08
N ILE A 15 29.67 34.24 11.48
CA ILE A 15 29.91 33.86 10.09
C ILE A 15 29.65 32.38 9.90
N ILE A 16 30.16 31.52 10.79
CA ILE A 16 29.95 30.09 10.73
C ILE A 16 28.46 29.73 10.87
N GLY A 17 27.76 30.32 11.83
CA GLY A 17 26.34 30.13 12.02
C GLY A 17 25.51 30.49 10.78
N LEU A 18 25.82 31.62 10.15
CA LEU A 18 25.17 32.05 8.92
C LEU A 18 25.48 31.13 7.72
N LEU A 19 26.75 30.74 7.56
CA LEU A 19 27.15 29.80 6.49
C LEU A 19 26.50 28.43 6.69
N SER A 20 26.46 27.94 7.93
CA SER A 20 25.80 26.66 8.25
C SER A 20 24.27 26.73 8.06
N ALA A 21 23.63 27.87 8.35
CA ALA A 21 22.22 28.09 8.09
C ALA A 21 21.88 28.01 6.57
N GLY A 22 22.82 28.42 5.72
CA GLY A 22 22.67 28.38 4.26
C GLY A 22 23.01 27.03 3.61
N VAL A 23 23.36 25.99 4.39
CA VAL A 23 23.81 24.69 3.83
C VAL A 23 22.76 24.02 2.94
N TYR A 24 21.48 24.19 3.26
CA TYR A 24 20.37 23.61 2.47
C TYR A 24 20.05 24.35 1.17
N LEU A 25 20.75 25.40 0.83
CA LEU A 25 20.73 25.98 -0.51
C LEU A 25 21.40 25.05 -1.53
N PHE A 26 22.16 24.07 -1.07
CA PHE A 26 22.84 23.09 -1.92
C PHE A 26 22.09 21.74 -1.85
N PRO A 27 21.57 21.22 -2.98
CA PRO A 27 20.79 19.98 -3.05
C PRO A 27 21.49 18.74 -2.45
N PHE A 28 22.81 18.69 -2.53
CA PHE A 28 23.61 17.62 -1.93
C PHE A 28 23.29 17.40 -0.44
N TRP A 29 23.18 18.49 0.34
CA TRP A 29 22.91 18.40 1.78
C TRP A 29 21.48 17.96 2.08
N ILE A 30 20.53 18.23 1.19
CA ILE A 30 19.16 17.72 1.30
C ILE A 30 19.16 16.19 1.16
N GLY A 31 19.94 15.66 0.20
CA GLY A 31 20.09 14.19 0.06
C GLY A 31 20.73 13.54 1.29
N VAL A 32 21.73 14.17 1.90
CA VAL A 32 22.33 13.68 3.15
C VAL A 32 21.32 13.73 4.31
N GLU A 33 20.54 14.81 4.40
CA GLU A 33 19.50 14.98 5.42
C GLU A 33 18.40 13.91 5.28
N ASN A 34 17.99 13.59 4.06
CA ASN A 34 17.02 12.54 3.79
C ASN A 34 17.51 11.17 4.28
N ARG A 35 18.79 10.84 4.11
CA ARG A 35 19.38 9.60 4.66
C ARG A 35 19.42 9.60 6.19
N LEU A 36 19.68 10.75 6.81
CA LEU A 36 19.59 10.88 8.26
C LEU A 36 18.15 10.74 8.73
N TYR A 37 17.19 11.32 8.04
CA TYR A 37 15.77 11.10 8.31
C TYR A 37 15.41 9.61 8.28
N ASP A 38 15.83 8.86 7.25
CA ASP A 38 15.61 7.42 7.17
C ASP A 38 16.24 6.66 8.35
N PHE A 39 17.47 7.04 8.73
CA PHE A 39 18.14 6.47 9.90
C PHE A 39 17.35 6.73 11.19
N PHE A 40 16.91 7.98 11.42
CA PHE A 40 16.11 8.33 12.59
C PHE A 40 14.72 7.68 12.57
N LEU A 41 14.12 7.55 11.38
CA LEU A 41 12.87 6.81 11.18
C LEU A 41 13.05 5.32 11.54
N GLY A 42 14.20 4.74 11.20
CA GLY A 42 14.58 3.38 11.58
C GLY A 42 14.69 3.17 13.11
N LEU A 43 15.04 4.21 13.87
CA LEU A 43 15.08 4.18 15.33
C LEU A 43 13.72 4.42 16.01
N LYS A 44 12.72 4.93 15.28
CA LYS A 44 11.34 5.09 15.80
C LYS A 44 10.72 3.71 16.01
N SER A 45 9.71 3.58 16.87
CA SER A 45 8.95 2.32 17.06
C SER A 45 8.36 1.82 15.74
N ASP A 46 8.11 0.51 15.62
CA ASP A 46 7.43 -0.05 14.47
C ASP A 46 6.02 0.52 14.35
N VAL A 47 5.54 0.67 13.11
CA VAL A 47 4.16 1.09 12.87
C VAL A 47 3.21 -0.07 13.20
N LYS A 48 2.10 0.26 13.83
CA LYS A 48 1.02 -0.71 14.01
C LYS A 48 0.29 -0.84 12.67
N GLU A 49 0.27 -2.06 12.14
CA GLU A 49 -0.47 -2.37 10.92
C GLU A 49 -1.97 -2.55 11.26
N ASP A 50 -2.83 -1.92 10.48
CA ASP A 50 -4.27 -2.06 10.61
C ASP A 50 -4.69 -3.42 10.04
N SER A 51 -5.35 -4.23 10.85
CA SER A 51 -5.75 -5.59 10.46
C SER A 51 -6.86 -5.63 9.40
N SER A 52 -7.54 -4.52 9.15
CA SER A 52 -8.55 -4.43 8.09
C SER A 52 -7.92 -4.29 6.71
N ILE A 53 -6.64 -3.89 6.59
CA ILE A 53 -5.96 -3.76 5.31
C ILE A 53 -5.49 -5.14 4.85
N VAL A 54 -6.00 -5.57 3.69
CA VAL A 54 -5.67 -6.84 3.06
C VAL A 54 -5.16 -6.60 1.65
N LEU A 55 -3.99 -7.14 1.33
CA LEU A 55 -3.41 -7.14 0.00
C LEU A 55 -3.85 -8.41 -0.73
N LEU A 56 -4.52 -8.24 -1.84
CA LEU A 56 -4.94 -9.31 -2.74
C LEU A 56 -3.96 -9.40 -3.89
N ASP A 57 -3.01 -10.31 -3.76
CA ASP A 57 -1.85 -10.41 -4.62
C ASP A 57 -2.10 -11.18 -5.90
N ILE A 58 -1.89 -10.54 -7.04
CA ILE A 58 -1.68 -11.23 -8.31
C ILE A 58 -0.20 -11.63 -8.36
N ASP A 59 0.12 -12.66 -7.60
CA ASP A 59 1.46 -13.19 -7.39
C ASP A 59 1.80 -14.34 -8.36
N ASP A 60 3.01 -14.88 -8.26
CA ASP A 60 3.45 -15.99 -9.12
C ASP A 60 2.58 -17.24 -8.96
N VAL A 61 2.11 -17.51 -7.73
CA VAL A 61 1.22 -18.66 -7.47
C VAL A 61 -0.14 -18.44 -8.13
N SER A 62 -0.67 -17.24 -8.07
CA SER A 62 -1.92 -16.87 -8.73
C SER A 62 -1.81 -17.01 -10.25
N ILE A 63 -0.68 -16.58 -10.84
CA ILE A 63 -0.42 -16.73 -12.28
C ILE A 63 -0.26 -18.21 -12.67
N GLU A 64 0.41 -19.02 -11.85
CA GLU A 64 0.54 -20.47 -12.10
C GLU A 64 -0.83 -21.18 -12.08
N LYS A 65 -1.71 -20.81 -11.16
CA LYS A 65 -3.01 -21.48 -10.93
C LYS A 65 -4.10 -21.01 -11.91
N VAL A 66 -4.15 -19.73 -12.21
CA VAL A 66 -5.20 -19.14 -13.06
C VAL A 66 -4.78 -19.06 -14.54
N GLY A 67 -3.50 -18.88 -14.81
CA GLY A 67 -2.95 -18.71 -16.16
C GLY A 67 -2.22 -17.39 -16.34
N LEU A 68 -1.67 -17.19 -17.54
CA LEU A 68 -0.86 -16.00 -17.86
C LEU A 68 -1.62 -14.70 -17.62
N TYR A 69 -0.98 -13.79 -16.91
CA TYR A 69 -1.47 -12.42 -16.70
C TYR A 69 -1.02 -11.50 -17.86
N PRO A 70 -1.83 -10.52 -18.33
CA PRO A 70 -3.12 -10.08 -17.76
C PRO A 70 -4.28 -11.04 -18.05
N TRP A 71 -5.06 -11.34 -17.03
CA TRP A 71 -6.22 -12.21 -17.16
C TRP A 71 -7.38 -11.51 -17.87
N PRO A 72 -8.27 -12.27 -18.53
CA PRO A 72 -9.57 -11.76 -18.97
C PRO A 72 -10.32 -11.16 -17.79
N ARG A 73 -11.00 -10.04 -18.01
CA ARG A 73 -11.64 -9.27 -16.92
C ARG A 73 -12.78 -10.00 -16.21
N ASN A 74 -13.40 -10.99 -16.86
CA ASN A 74 -14.35 -11.88 -16.20
C ASN A 74 -13.71 -12.67 -15.03
N THR A 75 -12.44 -12.99 -15.09
CA THR A 75 -11.71 -13.63 -13.99
C THR A 75 -11.64 -12.69 -12.77
N ILE A 76 -11.30 -11.42 -12.99
CA ILE A 76 -11.32 -10.42 -11.93
C ILE A 76 -12.74 -10.18 -11.38
N ALA A 77 -13.75 -10.18 -12.27
CA ALA A 77 -15.15 -10.06 -11.89
C ALA A 77 -15.59 -11.19 -10.94
N LYS A 78 -15.26 -12.46 -11.26
CA LYS A 78 -15.51 -13.61 -10.37
C LYS A 78 -14.86 -13.43 -8.99
N GLY A 79 -13.61 -12.94 -8.95
CA GLY A 79 -12.95 -12.62 -7.69
C GLY A 79 -13.68 -11.55 -6.88
N LEU A 80 -14.25 -10.53 -7.55
CA LEU A 80 -15.01 -9.47 -6.91
C LEU A 80 -16.38 -9.96 -6.40
N GLU A 81 -17.02 -10.88 -7.11
CA GLU A 81 -18.24 -11.56 -6.63
C GLU A 81 -17.93 -12.41 -5.38
N ALA A 82 -16.81 -13.13 -5.37
CA ALA A 82 -16.35 -13.86 -4.18
C ALA A 82 -16.10 -12.90 -2.99
N LEU A 83 -15.47 -11.75 -3.22
CA LEU A 83 -15.32 -10.72 -2.19
C LEU A 83 -16.66 -10.19 -1.67
N THR A 84 -17.66 -10.09 -2.55
CA THR A 84 -19.01 -9.69 -2.17
C THR A 84 -19.64 -10.71 -1.23
N GLN A 85 -19.52 -12.01 -1.54
CA GLN A 85 -20.03 -13.10 -0.69
C GLN A 85 -19.30 -13.19 0.65
N LEU A 86 -17.97 -12.95 0.64
CA LEU A 86 -17.12 -12.99 1.84
C LEU A 86 -17.20 -11.69 2.69
N GLY A 87 -18.00 -10.71 2.28
CA GLY A 87 -18.31 -9.52 3.07
C GLY A 87 -17.19 -8.49 3.14
N ALA A 88 -16.30 -8.40 2.14
CA ALA A 88 -15.31 -7.34 2.08
C ALA A 88 -15.99 -5.96 1.94
N GLU A 89 -15.41 -4.93 2.59
CA GLU A 89 -16.01 -3.59 2.63
C GLU A 89 -15.55 -2.74 1.42
N PHE A 90 -14.28 -2.80 1.05
CA PHE A 90 -13.68 -2.05 -0.05
C PHE A 90 -12.85 -2.95 -0.96
N ALA A 91 -12.89 -2.67 -2.25
CA ALA A 91 -12.00 -3.24 -3.27
C ALA A 91 -11.32 -2.10 -4.04
N VAL A 92 -10.02 -1.94 -3.84
CA VAL A 92 -9.19 -0.88 -4.44
C VAL A 92 -8.28 -1.53 -5.46
N PHE A 93 -8.44 -1.16 -6.72
CA PHE A 93 -7.70 -1.76 -7.84
C PHE A 93 -6.50 -0.90 -8.21
N ASP A 94 -5.31 -1.38 -7.95
CA ASP A 94 -4.06 -0.85 -8.49
C ASP A 94 -3.75 -1.50 -9.83
N ILE A 95 -4.72 -1.41 -10.73
CA ILE A 95 -4.70 -1.97 -12.09
C ILE A 95 -5.34 -0.97 -13.03
N GLU A 96 -4.65 -0.67 -14.14
CA GLU A 96 -5.15 0.23 -15.18
C GLU A 96 -6.05 -0.53 -16.17
N TYR A 97 -7.27 -0.05 -16.37
CA TYR A 97 -8.26 -0.63 -17.29
C TYR A 97 -8.50 0.30 -18.50
N ILE A 98 -7.42 0.70 -19.18
CA ILE A 98 -7.45 1.71 -20.25
C ILE A 98 -7.94 1.10 -21.57
N ASP A 99 -7.45 -0.11 -21.88
CA ASP A 99 -7.77 -0.82 -23.13
C ASP A 99 -8.94 -1.79 -22.93
N LYS A 100 -9.64 -2.12 -24.03
CA LYS A 100 -10.70 -3.14 -24.02
C LYS A 100 -10.12 -4.54 -23.87
N SER A 101 -10.78 -5.37 -23.04
CA SER A 101 -10.48 -6.78 -22.93
C SER A 101 -11.11 -7.57 -24.09
N PRO A 102 -10.44 -8.61 -24.62
CA PRO A 102 -11.08 -9.52 -25.56
C PRO A 102 -12.33 -10.17 -24.96
N MET A 103 -13.32 -10.48 -25.78
CA MET A 103 -14.50 -11.26 -25.37
C MET A 103 -14.07 -12.68 -24.96
N SER A 104 -14.77 -13.25 -23.99
CA SER A 104 -14.61 -14.65 -23.57
C SER A 104 -15.81 -15.50 -23.96
N VAL A 105 -15.67 -16.82 -23.88
CA VAL A 105 -16.72 -17.81 -24.12
C VAL A 105 -17.09 -18.49 -22.81
N ASP A 106 -18.36 -18.49 -22.46
CA ASP A 106 -18.88 -19.27 -21.35
C ASP A 106 -19.02 -20.75 -21.77
N PHE A 107 -17.95 -21.51 -21.57
CA PHE A 107 -17.94 -22.95 -21.86
C PHE A 107 -18.88 -23.75 -20.95
N THR A 108 -19.18 -23.28 -19.74
CA THR A 108 -20.09 -23.96 -18.82
C THR A 108 -21.53 -23.84 -19.34
N TYR A 109 -21.93 -22.65 -19.72
CA TYR A 109 -23.23 -22.42 -20.34
C TYR A 109 -23.36 -23.14 -21.69
N LEU A 110 -22.35 -23.02 -22.56
CA LEU A 110 -22.31 -23.67 -23.87
C LEU A 110 -22.48 -25.18 -23.81
N ASN A 111 -21.71 -25.85 -22.92
CA ASN A 111 -21.72 -27.31 -22.82
C ASN A 111 -22.79 -27.86 -21.86
N GLY A 112 -23.39 -27.03 -21.03
CA GLY A 112 -24.45 -27.36 -20.08
C GLY A 112 -25.83 -26.96 -20.59
N ALA A 113 -26.31 -25.81 -20.14
CA ALA A 113 -27.69 -25.37 -20.39
C ALA A 113 -28.01 -25.24 -21.85
N LEU A 114 -27.19 -24.55 -22.63
CA LEU A 114 -27.45 -24.34 -24.07
C LEU A 114 -27.51 -25.66 -24.85
N LYS A 115 -26.57 -26.58 -24.57
CA LYS A 115 -26.60 -27.91 -25.19
C LYS A 115 -27.86 -28.68 -24.84
N SER A 116 -28.36 -28.60 -23.61
CA SER A 116 -29.58 -29.24 -23.16
C SER A 116 -30.81 -28.62 -23.79
N GLU A 117 -30.86 -27.29 -23.97
CA GLU A 117 -31.92 -26.57 -24.66
C GLU A 117 -32.00 -26.95 -26.15
N PHE A 118 -30.85 -27.06 -26.83
CA PHE A 118 -30.79 -27.55 -28.18
C PHE A 118 -31.36 -28.96 -28.28
N ALA A 119 -30.95 -29.88 -27.39
CA ALA A 119 -31.43 -31.25 -27.37
C ALA A 119 -32.95 -31.30 -27.15
N ALA A 120 -33.47 -30.58 -26.15
CA ALA A 120 -34.89 -30.54 -25.83
C ALA A 120 -35.75 -29.98 -27.01
N SER A 121 -35.32 -28.86 -27.62
CA SER A 121 -36.01 -28.25 -28.75
C SER A 121 -36.08 -29.20 -29.97
N PHE A 122 -34.99 -29.89 -30.28
CA PHE A 122 -34.97 -30.84 -31.38
C PHE A 122 -35.72 -32.12 -31.07
N GLU A 123 -35.77 -32.57 -29.82
CA GLU A 123 -36.57 -33.73 -29.36
C GLU A 123 -38.07 -33.40 -29.45
N GLU A 124 -38.48 -32.20 -29.01
CA GLU A 124 -39.86 -31.72 -29.13
C GLU A 124 -40.32 -31.63 -30.60
N ILE A 125 -39.52 -31.04 -31.48
CA ILE A 125 -39.79 -30.98 -32.90
C ILE A 125 -39.89 -32.39 -33.48
N GLY A 126 -38.96 -33.29 -33.12
CA GLY A 126 -38.98 -34.65 -33.61
C GLY A 126 -40.22 -35.43 -33.16
N ALA A 127 -40.67 -35.26 -31.91
CA ALA A 127 -41.88 -35.86 -31.38
C ALA A 127 -43.13 -35.38 -32.14
N ASN A 128 -43.27 -34.06 -32.33
CA ASN A 128 -44.40 -33.51 -33.10
C ASN A 128 -44.44 -34.03 -34.54
N VAL A 129 -43.29 -34.16 -35.22
CA VAL A 129 -43.21 -34.77 -36.57
C VAL A 129 -43.69 -36.22 -36.52
N GLN A 130 -43.23 -37.01 -35.56
CA GLN A 130 -43.63 -38.43 -35.41
C GLN A 130 -45.15 -38.57 -35.15
N ASP A 131 -45.68 -37.69 -34.29
CA ASP A 131 -47.11 -37.72 -33.93
C ASP A 131 -47.98 -37.39 -35.14
N ILE A 132 -47.61 -36.41 -35.97
CA ILE A 132 -48.33 -36.09 -37.24
C ILE A 132 -48.33 -37.28 -38.19
N PHE A 133 -47.17 -37.94 -38.39
CA PHE A 133 -47.09 -39.12 -39.25
C PHE A 133 -47.83 -40.35 -38.68
N ALA A 134 -47.79 -40.54 -37.37
CA ALA A 134 -48.53 -41.61 -36.70
C ALA A 134 -50.04 -41.42 -36.81
N ALA A 135 -50.54 -40.21 -36.62
CA ALA A 135 -51.96 -39.87 -36.79
C ALA A 135 -52.44 -40.06 -38.22
N LEU A 136 -51.62 -39.68 -39.23
CA LEU A 136 -51.90 -39.95 -40.63
C LEU A 136 -51.97 -41.45 -40.94
N ALA A 137 -50.99 -42.23 -40.50
CA ALA A 137 -50.92 -43.68 -40.73
C ALA A 137 -52.08 -44.44 -40.08
N ASN A 138 -52.59 -43.96 -38.93
CA ASN A 138 -53.72 -44.52 -38.22
C ASN A 138 -55.09 -43.98 -38.71
N ASN A 139 -55.13 -43.18 -39.78
CA ASN A 139 -56.32 -42.48 -40.28
C ASN A 139 -57.06 -41.62 -39.24
N GLN A 140 -56.31 -41.06 -38.23
CA GLN A 140 -56.85 -40.18 -37.19
C GLN A 140 -57.01 -38.74 -37.70
N ILE A 141 -56.20 -38.35 -38.70
CA ILE A 141 -56.27 -37.05 -39.40
C ILE A 141 -56.23 -37.27 -40.91
N THR A 142 -56.79 -36.33 -41.64
CA THR A 142 -56.74 -36.27 -43.12
C THR A 142 -55.49 -35.51 -43.60
N LEU A 143 -55.16 -35.70 -44.89
CA LEU A 143 -54.01 -35.00 -45.47
C LEU A 143 -54.15 -33.45 -45.46
N PRO A 144 -55.32 -32.83 -45.63
CA PRO A 144 -55.52 -31.40 -45.46
C PRO A 144 -55.29 -30.95 -43.97
N GLU A 145 -55.77 -31.72 -43.01
CA GLU A 145 -55.57 -31.45 -41.58
C GLU A 145 -54.09 -31.56 -41.19
N ALA A 146 -53.36 -32.56 -41.69
CA ALA A 146 -51.92 -32.68 -41.52
C ALA A 146 -51.17 -31.46 -42.10
N GLY A 147 -51.69 -30.80 -43.14
CA GLY A 147 -51.15 -29.54 -43.63
C GLY A 147 -51.28 -28.39 -42.64
N ILE A 148 -52.37 -28.36 -41.85
CA ILE A 148 -52.56 -27.34 -40.79
C ILE A 148 -51.54 -27.56 -39.66
N TYR A 149 -51.45 -28.81 -39.15
CA TYR A 149 -50.47 -29.18 -38.10
C TYR A 149 -49.01 -28.98 -38.59
N GLY A 150 -48.76 -29.19 -39.91
CA GLY A 150 -47.46 -28.88 -40.50
C GLY A 150 -47.11 -27.40 -40.47
N SER A 151 -48.13 -26.53 -40.60
CA SER A 151 -47.92 -25.07 -40.48
C SER A 151 -47.63 -24.65 -39.04
N GLU A 152 -48.35 -25.26 -38.06
CA GLU A 152 -48.08 -25.04 -36.62
C GLU A 152 -46.68 -25.55 -36.23
N LEU A 153 -46.23 -26.65 -36.83
CA LEU A 153 -44.87 -27.14 -36.63
C LEU A 153 -43.81 -26.21 -37.18
N VAL A 154 -44.05 -25.55 -38.31
CA VAL A 154 -43.15 -24.52 -38.88
C VAL A 154 -43.04 -23.34 -37.91
N ASP A 155 -44.16 -22.88 -37.35
CA ASP A 155 -44.18 -21.81 -36.34
C ASP A 155 -43.39 -22.19 -35.08
N LEU A 156 -43.51 -23.44 -34.63
CA LEU A 156 -42.72 -23.95 -33.48
C LEU A 156 -41.23 -23.98 -33.82
N ILE A 157 -40.85 -24.41 -35.03
CA ILE A 157 -39.46 -24.42 -35.49
C ILE A 157 -38.89 -23.00 -35.51
N ASP A 158 -39.64 -22.03 -36.01
CA ASP A 158 -39.22 -20.63 -36.10
C ASP A 158 -39.05 -20.02 -34.69
N GLN A 159 -39.97 -20.30 -33.75
CA GLN A 159 -39.87 -19.86 -32.34
C GLN A 159 -38.67 -20.48 -31.66
N SER A 160 -38.45 -21.77 -31.84
CA SER A 160 -37.31 -22.50 -31.27
C SER A 160 -35.98 -21.97 -31.81
N ARG A 161 -35.90 -21.74 -33.15
CA ARG A 161 -34.73 -21.14 -33.78
C ARG A 161 -34.42 -19.76 -33.18
N ASP A 162 -35.41 -18.88 -33.07
CA ASP A 162 -35.21 -17.51 -32.59
C ASP A 162 -34.84 -17.49 -31.10
N THR A 163 -35.36 -18.43 -30.32
CA THR A 163 -35.00 -18.62 -28.92
C THR A 163 -33.56 -19.12 -28.76
N LEU A 164 -33.18 -20.18 -29.47
CA LEU A 164 -31.83 -20.73 -29.48
C LEU A 164 -30.82 -19.70 -30.00
N TYR A 165 -31.16 -18.91 -31.03
CA TYR A 165 -30.28 -17.84 -31.50
C TYR A 165 -30.05 -16.74 -30.47
N ARG A 166 -31.08 -16.35 -29.71
CA ARG A 166 -30.92 -15.39 -28.60
C ARG A 166 -30.01 -15.94 -27.49
N HIS A 167 -30.21 -17.22 -27.14
CA HIS A 167 -29.40 -17.88 -26.12
C HIS A 167 -27.96 -18.11 -26.57
N THR A 168 -27.71 -18.35 -27.85
CA THR A 168 -26.34 -18.45 -28.41
C THR A 168 -25.54 -17.16 -28.20
N LYS A 169 -26.19 -15.99 -28.21
CA LYS A 169 -25.52 -14.72 -27.94
C LYS A 169 -25.02 -14.61 -26.49
N GLN A 170 -25.66 -15.31 -25.56
CA GLN A 170 -25.27 -15.33 -24.15
C GLN A 170 -23.99 -16.13 -23.90
N VAL A 171 -23.54 -16.93 -24.87
CA VAL A 171 -22.24 -17.64 -24.79
C VAL A 171 -21.07 -16.67 -24.83
N ALA A 172 -21.22 -15.51 -25.45
CA ALA A 172 -20.19 -14.50 -25.54
C ALA A 172 -20.25 -13.57 -24.32
N ILE A 173 -19.21 -13.58 -23.51
CA ILE A 173 -19.06 -12.69 -22.34
C ILE A 173 -18.32 -11.43 -22.79
N GLU A 174 -18.96 -10.28 -22.66
CA GLU A 174 -18.30 -8.97 -22.76
C GLU A 174 -17.59 -8.70 -21.42
N ASN A 175 -16.32 -9.08 -21.34
CA ASN A 175 -15.53 -9.07 -20.11
C ASN A 175 -15.51 -7.71 -19.41
N ASP A 176 -15.49 -6.62 -20.17
CA ASP A 176 -15.46 -5.24 -19.64
C ASP A 176 -16.77 -4.88 -18.96
N SER A 177 -17.89 -5.15 -19.63
CA SER A 177 -19.24 -4.93 -19.07
C SER A 177 -19.47 -5.81 -17.84
N TYR A 178 -19.01 -7.05 -17.87
CA TYR A 178 -19.16 -7.97 -16.74
C TYR A 178 -18.36 -7.48 -15.52
N LEU A 179 -17.11 -7.06 -15.69
CA LEU A 179 -16.34 -6.47 -14.59
C LEU A 179 -17.01 -5.20 -14.06
N GLY A 180 -17.51 -4.33 -14.95
CA GLY A 180 -18.25 -3.13 -14.54
C GLY A 180 -19.50 -3.47 -13.72
N GLN A 181 -20.28 -4.47 -14.12
CA GLN A 181 -21.45 -4.95 -13.39
C GLN A 181 -21.06 -5.50 -12.01
N ALA A 182 -19.99 -6.30 -11.93
CA ALA A 182 -19.49 -6.83 -10.67
C ALA A 182 -18.99 -5.70 -9.73
N MET A 183 -18.35 -4.65 -10.26
CA MET A 183 -17.96 -3.46 -9.50
C MET A 183 -19.17 -2.71 -8.93
N ARG A 184 -20.23 -2.56 -9.73
CA ARG A 184 -21.48 -1.95 -9.28
C ARG A 184 -22.16 -2.78 -8.21
N LEU A 185 -22.25 -4.09 -8.40
CA LEU A 185 -22.82 -5.04 -7.43
C LEU A 185 -22.05 -5.01 -6.10
N PHE A 186 -20.73 -4.98 -6.13
CA PHE A 186 -19.90 -4.84 -4.93
C PHE A 186 -20.18 -3.51 -4.20
N GLY A 187 -20.28 -2.39 -4.93
CA GLY A 187 -20.75 -1.10 -4.43
C GLY A 187 -19.70 -0.21 -3.76
N SER A 188 -18.48 -0.72 -3.52
CA SER A 188 -17.37 0.04 -2.93
C SER A 188 -16.05 -0.28 -3.64
N SER A 189 -16.10 -0.41 -4.98
CA SER A 189 -14.93 -0.62 -5.84
C SER A 189 -14.33 0.72 -6.27
N PHE A 190 -13.01 0.87 -6.12
CA PHE A 190 -12.26 2.06 -6.49
C PHE A 190 -11.17 1.70 -7.51
N ILE A 191 -11.09 2.46 -8.58
CA ILE A 191 -10.22 2.20 -9.73
C ILE A 191 -9.13 3.26 -9.87
N THR A 192 -8.11 2.97 -10.65
CA THR A 192 -7.00 3.88 -10.91
C THR A 192 -7.36 4.93 -11.96
N VAL A 193 -6.84 6.14 -11.74
CA VAL A 193 -6.70 7.18 -12.76
C VAL A 193 -5.22 7.58 -12.77
N ASN A 194 -4.58 7.63 -13.93
CA ASN A 194 -3.18 8.00 -14.03
C ASN A 194 -3.05 9.43 -14.55
N MET A 195 -2.58 10.35 -13.70
CA MET A 195 -2.44 11.76 -14.00
C MET A 195 -1.19 12.00 -14.87
N GLN A 196 -1.33 12.75 -15.97
CA GLN A 196 -0.30 12.94 -16.98
C GLN A 196 0.16 14.41 -17.06
N ASP A 197 1.44 14.59 -17.34
CA ASP A 197 2.02 15.91 -17.62
C ASP A 197 1.84 16.35 -19.09
N ASP A 198 1.52 15.39 -19.97
CA ASP A 198 1.27 15.64 -21.37
C ASP A 198 -0.18 16.13 -21.60
N PRO A 199 -0.42 16.88 -22.68
CA PRO A 199 -1.78 17.28 -23.05
C PRO A 199 -2.65 16.04 -23.37
N PRO A 200 -4.00 16.16 -23.25
CA PRO A 200 -4.90 15.04 -23.51
C PRO A 200 -4.77 14.55 -24.96
N SER A 201 -4.83 13.22 -25.13
CA SER A 201 -4.87 12.59 -26.45
C SER A 201 -6.22 12.88 -27.13
N GLU A 202 -6.22 12.98 -28.46
CA GLU A 202 -7.46 13.15 -29.23
C GLU A 202 -8.46 12.01 -28.91
N GLY A 203 -9.73 12.37 -28.66
CA GLY A 203 -10.82 11.41 -28.40
C GLY A 203 -10.92 10.93 -26.95
N THR A 204 -10.18 11.53 -26.00
CA THR A 204 -10.27 11.20 -24.57
C THR A 204 -11.17 12.15 -23.77
N GLU A 205 -11.79 13.16 -24.44
CA GLU A 205 -12.60 14.19 -23.79
C GLU A 205 -13.81 13.61 -23.05
N ASP A 206 -14.48 12.60 -23.64
CA ASP A 206 -15.62 11.93 -23.04
C ASP A 206 -15.23 11.15 -21.76
N LEU A 207 -14.06 10.50 -21.76
CA LEU A 207 -13.53 9.79 -20.59
C LEU A 207 -13.20 10.76 -19.45
N TYR A 208 -12.58 11.89 -19.78
CA TYR A 208 -12.29 12.92 -18.78
C TYR A 208 -13.58 13.54 -18.22
N ALA A 209 -14.61 13.73 -19.06
CA ALA A 209 -15.92 14.19 -18.60
C ALA A 209 -16.54 13.24 -17.59
N ILE A 210 -16.48 11.92 -17.84
CA ILE A 210 -16.92 10.88 -16.88
C ILE A 210 -16.12 10.99 -15.57
N ALA A 211 -14.80 11.11 -15.65
CA ALA A 211 -13.95 11.22 -14.46
C ALA A 211 -14.29 12.47 -13.63
N LYS A 212 -14.50 13.60 -14.27
CA LYS A 212 -14.88 14.86 -13.64
C LYS A 212 -16.24 14.79 -12.95
N GLU A 213 -17.21 14.11 -13.57
CA GLU A 213 -18.56 13.96 -13.00
C GLU A 213 -18.58 13.01 -11.80
N ARG A 214 -17.81 11.89 -11.88
CA ARG A 214 -17.98 10.76 -10.95
C ARG A 214 -16.92 10.66 -9.87
N PHE A 215 -15.71 11.14 -10.11
CA PHE A 215 -14.56 10.85 -9.24
C PHE A 215 -14.09 12.06 -8.43
N VAL A 216 -14.69 13.22 -8.63
CA VAL A 216 -14.45 14.40 -7.80
C VAL A 216 -15.16 14.24 -6.44
N TYR A 217 -14.40 14.49 -5.38
CA TYR A 217 -14.98 14.39 -4.04
C TYR A 217 -15.95 15.57 -3.77
N PRO A 218 -17.21 15.32 -3.42
CA PRO A 218 -18.24 16.37 -3.39
C PRO A 218 -18.12 17.34 -2.20
N LYS A 219 -17.49 16.92 -1.08
CA LYS A 219 -17.34 17.73 0.13
C LYS A 219 -15.91 18.28 0.25
N LEU A 220 -15.40 18.89 -0.82
CA LEU A 220 -14.05 19.44 -0.91
C LEU A 220 -14.05 20.96 -0.81
N LYS A 221 -13.18 21.52 0.05
CA LYS A 221 -12.90 22.93 0.15
C LYS A 221 -11.40 23.19 -0.03
N VAL A 222 -11.03 24.00 -0.98
CA VAL A 222 -9.63 24.34 -1.26
C VAL A 222 -9.39 25.80 -0.87
N ASN A 223 -8.56 26.02 0.15
CA ASN A 223 -8.17 27.36 0.63
C ASN A 223 -6.79 27.78 0.09
N ALA A 224 -5.95 26.82 -0.33
CA ALA A 224 -4.65 27.09 -0.92
C ALA A 224 -4.75 27.25 -2.44
N PRO A 225 -3.87 28.01 -3.09
CA PRO A 225 -3.76 28.00 -4.53
C PRO A 225 -3.45 26.57 -5.01
N LEU A 226 -4.21 26.10 -6.00
CA LEU A 226 -3.87 24.87 -6.70
C LEU A 226 -2.52 25.03 -7.39
N SER A 227 -1.73 23.98 -7.47
CA SER A 227 -0.49 23.95 -8.23
C SER A 227 -0.80 24.08 -9.74
N ASP A 228 0.23 24.28 -10.58
CA ASP A 228 0.05 24.24 -12.04
C ASP A 228 -0.55 22.91 -12.53
N GLY A 229 -0.59 21.90 -11.65
CA GLY A 229 -1.33 20.66 -11.81
C GLY A 229 -0.82 19.77 -12.94
N ARG A 230 -1.63 18.76 -13.23
CA ARG A 230 -1.45 17.89 -14.38
C ARG A 230 -2.21 18.43 -15.58
N HIS A 231 -1.87 17.98 -16.79
CA HIS A 231 -2.49 18.45 -18.02
C HIS A 231 -3.59 17.52 -18.51
N SER A 232 -3.48 16.21 -18.21
CA SER A 232 -4.47 15.21 -18.59
C SER A 232 -4.49 14.02 -17.63
N ALA A 233 -5.38 13.07 -17.86
CA ALA A 233 -5.45 11.81 -17.13
C ALA A 233 -5.79 10.65 -18.06
N LEU A 234 -5.16 9.50 -17.87
CA LEU A 234 -5.60 8.23 -18.40
C LEU A 234 -6.71 7.70 -17.50
N VAL A 235 -7.90 7.63 -18.05
CA VAL A 235 -9.11 7.19 -17.36
C VAL A 235 -9.51 5.83 -17.91
N PRO A 236 -9.93 4.86 -17.08
CA PRO A 236 -10.43 3.57 -17.54
C PRO A 236 -11.61 3.71 -18.52
N ILE A 237 -11.82 2.66 -19.33
CA ILE A 237 -12.90 2.61 -20.32
C ILE A 237 -14.28 2.87 -19.69
N PRO A 238 -15.27 3.36 -20.48
CA PRO A 238 -16.57 3.78 -19.94
C PRO A 238 -17.34 2.68 -19.23
N GLU A 239 -17.22 1.43 -19.70
CA GLU A 239 -17.88 0.24 -19.13
C GLU A 239 -17.49 0.02 -17.66
N ILE A 240 -16.28 0.41 -17.29
CA ILE A 240 -15.74 0.30 -15.93
C ILE A 240 -15.94 1.61 -15.16
N SER A 241 -15.55 2.75 -15.76
CA SER A 241 -15.60 4.06 -15.10
C SER A 241 -17.00 4.47 -14.65
N ARG A 242 -18.04 4.09 -15.43
CA ARG A 242 -19.44 4.39 -15.06
C ARG A 242 -19.98 3.52 -13.93
N MET A 243 -19.37 2.37 -13.66
CA MET A 243 -19.84 1.38 -12.72
C MET A 243 -19.08 1.38 -11.39
N ALA A 244 -17.82 1.80 -11.38
CA ALA A 244 -17.02 1.92 -10.16
C ALA A 244 -17.63 2.95 -9.19
N ALA A 245 -17.47 2.71 -7.90
CA ALA A 245 -17.93 3.61 -6.84
C ALA A 245 -17.12 4.91 -6.76
N GLY A 246 -15.85 4.86 -7.18
CA GLY A 246 -14.97 5.99 -7.22
C GLY A 246 -13.63 5.64 -7.87
N ALA A 247 -12.74 6.61 -7.92
CA ALA A 247 -11.40 6.42 -8.41
C ALA A 247 -10.39 7.27 -7.62
N GLY A 248 -9.11 6.98 -7.83
CA GLY A 248 -8.03 7.80 -7.33
C GLY A 248 -6.77 7.66 -8.18
N PHE A 249 -5.88 8.66 -8.08
CA PHE A 249 -4.63 8.63 -8.85
C PHE A 249 -3.57 7.79 -8.16
N THR A 250 -2.72 7.15 -8.99
CA THR A 250 -1.63 6.26 -8.54
C THR A 250 -0.26 6.90 -8.58
N ASN A 251 -0.15 8.11 -9.13
CA ASN A 251 1.12 8.80 -9.30
C ASN A 251 1.91 8.87 -8.00
N VAL A 252 3.16 8.43 -8.05
CA VAL A 252 4.10 8.46 -6.92
C VAL A 252 5.09 9.60 -7.09
N TYR A 253 5.57 10.11 -5.97
CA TYR A 253 6.66 11.05 -5.92
C TYR A 253 7.94 10.34 -5.46
N ILE A 254 9.03 10.59 -6.18
CA ILE A 254 10.34 10.03 -5.89
C ILE A 254 11.27 11.17 -5.53
N ASP A 255 11.87 11.13 -4.33
CA ASP A 255 12.85 12.11 -3.90
C ASP A 255 14.11 12.03 -4.79
N SER A 256 14.93 13.09 -4.79
CA SER A 256 16.11 13.19 -5.67
C SER A 256 17.16 12.09 -5.49
N ASP A 257 17.09 11.33 -4.40
CA ASP A 257 17.93 10.17 -4.10
C ASP A 257 17.29 8.82 -4.49
N GLY A 258 16.15 8.85 -5.19
CA GLY A 258 15.44 7.66 -5.67
C GLY A 258 14.47 7.02 -4.66
N VAL A 259 14.33 7.57 -3.46
CA VAL A 259 13.54 6.99 -2.38
C VAL A 259 12.15 7.63 -2.29
N ARG A 260 11.12 6.82 -2.06
CA ARG A 260 9.72 7.25 -1.85
C ARG A 260 9.46 7.45 -0.36
N ARG A 261 9.41 8.70 0.09
CA ARG A 261 9.12 9.05 1.49
C ARG A 261 7.76 9.70 1.66
N ARG A 262 7.23 10.26 0.59
CA ARG A 262 6.05 11.13 0.61
C ARG A 262 5.12 10.88 -0.56
N ILE A 263 3.88 11.33 -0.42
CA ILE A 263 2.86 11.19 -1.45
C ILE A 263 1.92 12.41 -1.43
N ARG A 264 1.39 12.77 -2.59
CA ARG A 264 0.27 13.71 -2.67
C ARG A 264 -1.02 13.00 -2.31
N LEU A 265 -1.83 13.59 -1.46
CA LEU A 265 -3.19 13.12 -1.17
C LEU A 265 -4.20 13.64 -2.19
N THR A 266 -3.90 14.76 -2.80
CA THR A 266 -4.71 15.40 -3.84
C THR A 266 -3.81 15.93 -4.95
N ASP A 267 -4.29 15.83 -6.19
CA ASP A 267 -3.68 16.46 -7.36
C ASP A 267 -4.78 17.01 -8.27
N ASN A 268 -4.47 17.91 -9.20
CA ASN A 268 -5.48 18.62 -9.99
C ASN A 268 -5.15 18.69 -11.47
N ILE A 269 -6.22 18.77 -12.28
CA ILE A 269 -6.18 19.13 -13.70
C ILE A 269 -7.03 20.40 -13.83
N GLY A 270 -6.39 21.54 -14.03
CA GLY A 270 -7.06 22.84 -13.93
C GLY A 270 -7.72 23.01 -12.56
N ASP A 271 -9.00 23.30 -12.53
CA ASP A 271 -9.78 23.46 -11.28
C ASP A 271 -10.35 22.14 -10.72
N THR A 272 -10.14 21.02 -11.39
CA THR A 272 -10.67 19.71 -10.98
C THR A 272 -9.65 18.97 -10.13
N VAL A 273 -10.01 18.67 -8.87
CA VAL A 273 -9.15 17.99 -7.90
C VAL A 273 -9.54 16.52 -7.77
N PHE A 274 -8.56 15.65 -7.92
CA PHE A 274 -8.68 14.21 -7.72
C PHE A 274 -7.99 13.77 -6.44
N MET A 275 -8.49 12.69 -5.82
CA MET A 275 -7.91 12.09 -4.61
C MET A 275 -6.92 10.99 -4.98
N GLN A 276 -5.94 10.75 -4.12
CA GLN A 276 -5.02 9.61 -4.25
C GLN A 276 -5.80 8.28 -4.09
N LEU A 277 -5.34 7.21 -4.76
CA LEU A 277 -6.06 5.92 -4.86
C LEU A 277 -6.46 5.31 -3.52
N ALA A 278 -5.57 5.31 -2.52
CA ALA A 278 -5.92 4.81 -1.19
C ALA A 278 -6.72 5.84 -0.36
N PHE A 279 -6.52 7.13 -0.60
CA PHE A 279 -7.20 8.19 0.13
C PHE A 279 -8.69 8.30 -0.25
N SER A 280 -9.01 8.13 -1.54
CA SER A 280 -10.39 8.20 -2.05
C SER A 280 -11.36 7.25 -1.32
N PRO A 281 -11.11 5.93 -1.23
CA PRO A 281 -11.97 5.01 -0.48
C PRO A 281 -11.95 5.25 1.03
N LEU A 282 -10.82 5.71 1.59
CA LEU A 282 -10.75 6.05 3.01
C LEU A 282 -11.69 7.18 3.40
N LEU A 283 -11.92 8.17 2.54
CA LEU A 283 -12.91 9.20 2.80
C LEU A 283 -14.31 8.59 2.98
N LYS A 284 -14.67 7.58 2.19
CA LYS A 284 -15.94 6.84 2.35
C LYS A 284 -15.94 6.03 3.66
N LYS A 285 -14.85 5.32 3.97
CA LYS A 285 -14.69 4.55 5.22
C LYS A 285 -14.79 5.43 6.47
N LEU A 286 -14.28 6.64 6.40
CA LEU A 286 -14.31 7.61 7.49
C LEU A 286 -15.60 8.46 7.55
N GLY A 287 -16.71 7.98 6.98
CA GLY A 287 -18.02 8.63 7.07
C GLY A 287 -18.21 9.83 6.12
N ALA A 288 -17.40 9.92 5.07
CA ALA A 288 -17.44 11.01 4.09
C ALA A 288 -17.32 12.42 4.73
N PRO A 289 -16.21 12.72 5.45
CA PRO A 289 -15.97 14.01 6.09
C PRO A 289 -15.89 15.15 5.07
N GLU A 290 -15.99 16.40 5.51
CA GLU A 290 -15.58 17.54 4.70
C GLU A 290 -14.04 17.58 4.63
N VAL A 291 -13.48 17.69 3.43
CA VAL A 291 -12.03 17.76 3.20
C VAL A 291 -11.65 19.22 2.95
N VAL A 292 -10.83 19.78 3.83
CA VAL A 292 -10.31 21.15 3.69
C VAL A 292 -8.82 21.08 3.37
N ILE A 293 -8.42 21.63 2.24
CA ILE A 293 -7.02 21.67 1.79
C ILE A 293 -6.47 23.08 2.04
N ASP A 294 -5.52 23.16 2.96
CA ASP A 294 -4.69 24.33 3.22
C ASP A 294 -3.27 24.09 2.68
N LYS A 295 -2.42 25.12 2.70
CA LYS A 295 -1.07 25.05 2.12
C LYS A 295 -0.22 23.89 2.65
N ASN A 296 -0.27 23.61 3.96
CA ASN A 296 0.57 22.61 4.63
C ASN A 296 -0.26 21.62 5.45
N LEU A 297 -1.56 21.52 5.17
CA LEU A 297 -2.48 20.74 5.98
C LEU A 297 -3.67 20.28 5.15
N VAL A 298 -4.07 19.02 5.31
CA VAL A 298 -5.40 18.55 4.92
C VAL A 298 -6.17 18.26 6.20
N THR A 299 -7.34 18.86 6.35
CA THR A 299 -8.21 18.64 7.51
C THR A 299 -9.45 17.88 7.08
N LEU A 300 -9.70 16.76 7.76
CA LEU A 300 -10.93 15.97 7.64
C LEU A 300 -11.88 16.42 8.77
N ILE A 301 -12.95 17.12 8.42
CA ILE A 301 -13.92 17.62 9.41
C ILE A 301 -15.08 16.63 9.50
N GLY A 302 -15.34 16.13 10.72
CA GLY A 302 -16.37 15.13 10.96
C GLY A 302 -15.99 13.73 10.48
N ALA A 303 -14.70 13.37 10.50
CA ALA A 303 -14.24 12.02 10.21
C ALA A 303 -14.62 11.07 11.34
N VAL A 304 -15.09 9.86 10.99
CA VAL A 304 -15.51 8.85 11.95
C VAL A 304 -14.39 7.84 12.18
N TYR A 305 -13.86 7.79 13.39
CA TYR A 305 -12.91 6.80 13.87
C TYR A 305 -13.49 6.08 15.08
N ASP A 306 -13.51 4.76 15.05
CA ASP A 306 -14.06 3.93 16.13
C ASP A 306 -15.49 4.37 16.56
N GLY A 307 -16.30 4.77 15.58
CA GLY A 307 -17.68 5.22 15.79
C GLY A 307 -17.83 6.63 16.38
N LYS A 308 -16.75 7.42 16.47
CA LYS A 308 -16.76 8.80 16.96
C LYS A 308 -16.39 9.78 15.85
N GLU A 309 -17.17 10.85 15.75
CA GLU A 309 -16.83 11.98 14.87
C GLU A 309 -15.74 12.84 15.51
N GLU A 310 -14.69 13.11 14.73
CA GLU A 310 -13.60 14.00 15.13
C GLU A 310 -12.98 14.71 13.92
N ASN A 311 -12.27 15.80 14.19
CA ASN A 311 -11.51 16.50 13.16
C ASN A 311 -10.09 16.00 13.16
N VAL A 312 -9.63 15.51 12.01
CA VAL A 312 -8.27 14.97 11.84
C VAL A 312 -7.47 15.87 10.92
N SER A 313 -6.31 16.29 11.40
CA SER A 313 -5.38 17.14 10.64
C SER A 313 -4.21 16.30 10.13
N ILE A 314 -4.06 16.22 8.82
CA ILE A 314 -2.99 15.50 8.12
C ILE A 314 -1.93 16.53 7.70
N PRO A 315 -0.74 16.52 8.31
CA PRO A 315 0.30 17.48 7.96
C PRO A 315 0.89 17.21 6.58
N LEU A 316 1.11 18.28 5.84
CA LEU A 316 1.80 18.26 4.56
C LEU A 316 3.13 19.00 4.66
N ASP A 317 4.09 18.62 3.84
CA ASP A 317 5.34 19.34 3.70
C ASP A 317 5.17 20.64 2.86
N SER A 318 6.27 21.36 2.63
CA SER A 318 6.26 22.59 1.84
C SER A 318 5.86 22.39 0.36
N SER A 319 5.88 21.15 -0.12
CA SER A 319 5.49 20.75 -1.49
C SER A 319 4.06 20.20 -1.55
N GLY A 320 3.31 20.26 -0.44
CA GLY A 320 1.94 19.78 -0.35
C GLY A 320 1.82 18.25 -0.29
N MET A 321 2.84 17.55 0.23
CA MET A 321 2.87 16.10 0.31
C MET A 321 2.86 15.60 1.75
N MET A 322 2.16 14.49 2.00
CA MET A 322 2.17 13.75 3.27
C MET A 322 3.38 12.82 3.31
N LEU A 323 4.07 12.77 4.44
CA LEU A 323 5.09 11.74 4.71
C LEU A 323 4.40 10.41 5.02
N ILE A 324 4.85 9.35 4.36
CA ILE A 324 4.31 8.00 4.57
C ILE A 324 4.99 7.37 5.79
N ARG A 325 4.20 6.83 6.67
CA ARG A 325 4.67 6.03 7.80
C ARG A 325 4.89 4.59 7.35
N TRP A 326 6.03 4.35 6.71
CA TRP A 326 6.38 3.05 6.15
C TRP A 326 6.54 1.97 7.21
N PRO A 327 6.02 0.74 6.99
CA PRO A 327 6.38 -0.42 7.78
C PRO A 327 7.87 -0.73 7.57
N LYS A 328 8.56 -1.20 8.63
CA LYS A 328 9.97 -1.61 8.52
C LYS A 328 10.13 -3.01 7.92
N LYS A 329 9.05 -3.76 7.83
CA LYS A 329 9.00 -5.07 7.20
C LYS A 329 9.04 -4.93 5.67
N ASN A 330 9.57 -5.94 5.00
CA ASN A 330 9.46 -6.03 3.54
C ASN A 330 7.99 -6.24 3.13
N TYR A 331 7.72 -6.13 1.83
CA TYR A 331 6.36 -6.24 1.29
C TYR A 331 5.63 -7.49 1.77
N GLN A 332 6.25 -8.69 1.62
CA GLN A 332 5.62 -9.97 1.93
C GLN A 332 5.28 -10.18 3.41
N ASN A 333 5.93 -9.42 4.31
CA ASN A 333 5.75 -9.55 5.75
C ASN A 333 4.97 -8.38 6.38
N SER A 334 4.62 -7.35 5.58
CA SER A 334 3.79 -6.23 6.00
C SER A 334 2.33 -6.50 5.63
N PHE A 335 1.40 -6.16 6.52
CA PHE A 335 -0.03 -6.37 6.33
C PHE A 335 -0.45 -7.83 6.16
N THR A 336 -1.73 -8.05 5.81
CA THR A 336 -2.27 -9.38 5.49
C THR A 336 -2.25 -9.59 3.99
N HIS A 337 -1.64 -10.68 3.54
CA HIS A 337 -1.58 -11.07 2.13
C HIS A 337 -2.50 -12.26 1.86
N ILE A 338 -3.22 -12.19 0.74
CA ILE A 338 -4.03 -13.29 0.21
C ILE A 338 -3.76 -13.39 -1.29
N PRO A 339 -3.23 -14.52 -1.78
CA PRO A 339 -3.11 -14.76 -3.22
C PRO A 339 -4.48 -14.68 -3.91
N PHE A 340 -4.58 -13.91 -4.98
CA PHE A 340 -5.86 -13.64 -5.64
C PHE A 340 -6.54 -14.92 -6.18
N TYR A 341 -5.75 -15.93 -6.57
CA TYR A 341 -6.29 -17.20 -7.05
C TYR A 341 -7.21 -17.89 -6.04
N LEU A 342 -7.05 -17.64 -4.73
CA LEU A 342 -7.92 -18.24 -3.71
C LEU A 342 -9.37 -17.75 -3.81
N LEU A 343 -9.60 -16.54 -4.30
CA LEU A 343 -10.94 -16.03 -4.60
C LEU A 343 -11.55 -16.75 -5.81
N ILE A 344 -10.72 -17.02 -6.80
CA ILE A 344 -11.13 -17.75 -8.01
C ILE A 344 -11.43 -19.22 -7.65
N ASP A 345 -10.57 -19.85 -6.87
CA ASP A 345 -10.76 -21.22 -6.39
C ASP A 345 -12.01 -21.34 -5.51
N TYR A 346 -12.31 -20.31 -4.68
CA TYR A 346 -13.56 -20.24 -3.92
C TYR A 346 -14.78 -20.23 -4.84
N ALA A 347 -14.82 -19.35 -5.83
CA ALA A 347 -15.91 -19.28 -6.80
C ALA A 347 -16.04 -20.60 -7.60
N GLU A 348 -14.93 -21.10 -8.15
CA GLU A 348 -14.92 -22.33 -8.94
C GLU A 348 -15.27 -23.58 -8.12
N SER A 349 -14.89 -23.66 -6.85
CA SER A 349 -15.26 -24.79 -5.99
C SER A 349 -16.77 -24.86 -5.76
N GLY A 350 -17.45 -23.70 -5.70
CA GLY A 350 -18.91 -23.61 -5.68
C GLY A 350 -19.54 -24.14 -6.98
N GLU A 351 -19.09 -23.65 -8.13
CA GLU A 351 -19.55 -24.13 -9.46
C GLU A 351 -19.30 -25.63 -9.64
N LYS A 352 -18.13 -26.13 -9.18
CA LYS A 352 -17.78 -27.57 -9.23
C LYS A 352 -18.67 -28.41 -8.31
N THR A 353 -19.05 -27.89 -7.13
CA THR A 353 -19.98 -28.58 -6.23
C THR A 353 -21.35 -28.76 -6.88
N ALA A 354 -21.92 -27.67 -7.42
CA ALA A 354 -23.19 -27.73 -8.12
C ALA A 354 -23.16 -28.68 -9.34
N SER A 355 -22.11 -28.62 -10.14
CA SER A 355 -21.90 -29.49 -11.29
C SER A 355 -21.78 -30.98 -10.88
N SER A 356 -21.07 -31.26 -9.79
CA SER A 356 -20.89 -32.60 -9.25
C SER A 356 -22.22 -33.17 -8.68
N LEU A 357 -23.04 -32.33 -8.04
CA LEU A 357 -24.37 -32.67 -7.60
C LEU A 357 -25.31 -33.01 -8.78
N ARG A 358 -25.24 -32.27 -9.89
CA ARG A 358 -25.98 -32.56 -11.13
C ARG A 358 -25.59 -33.94 -11.70
N LEU A 359 -24.30 -34.24 -11.75
CA LEU A 359 -23.82 -35.54 -12.21
C LEU A 359 -24.27 -36.67 -11.25
N LEU A 360 -24.19 -36.44 -9.97
CA LEU A 360 -24.65 -37.42 -8.94
C LEU A 360 -26.14 -37.68 -9.07
N ARG A 361 -26.96 -36.68 -9.33
CA ARG A 361 -28.41 -36.80 -9.54
C ARG A 361 -28.75 -37.72 -10.70
N ALA A 362 -27.95 -37.78 -11.74
CA ALA A 362 -28.18 -38.65 -12.88
C ALA A 362 -28.04 -40.16 -12.56
N ASN A 363 -27.46 -40.51 -11.41
CA ASN A 363 -27.30 -41.90 -11.00
C ASN A 363 -28.62 -42.49 -10.51
N GLN A 364 -28.94 -43.72 -10.96
CA GLN A 364 -30.19 -44.42 -10.64
C GLN A 364 -30.26 -44.92 -9.19
N GLY A 365 -29.17 -44.91 -8.42
CA GLY A 365 -29.12 -45.33 -7.02
C GLY A 365 -30.13 -44.62 -6.11
N TRP A 366 -30.55 -43.41 -6.46
CA TRP A 366 -31.57 -42.66 -5.71
C TRP A 366 -32.94 -43.36 -5.69
N ASN A 367 -33.25 -44.22 -6.66
CA ASN A 367 -34.49 -44.96 -6.73
C ASN A 367 -34.57 -46.05 -5.66
N LEU A 368 -33.45 -46.46 -5.04
CA LEU A 368 -33.42 -47.51 -4.04
C LEU A 368 -33.80 -47.02 -2.64
N GLY A 369 -33.73 -45.73 -2.36
CA GLY A 369 -33.92 -45.23 -1.01
C GLY A 369 -34.51 -43.83 -0.91
N PRO A 370 -33.70 -42.79 -0.75
CA PRO A 370 -34.19 -41.48 -0.35
C PRO A 370 -34.98 -40.75 -1.44
N GLY A 371 -34.96 -41.25 -2.69
CA GLY A 371 -35.52 -40.57 -3.85
C GLY A 371 -34.67 -39.35 -4.24
N TYR A 372 -35.16 -38.59 -5.23
CA TYR A 372 -34.41 -37.46 -5.79
C TYR A 372 -34.60 -36.13 -5.05
N ALA A 373 -35.64 -36.03 -4.18
CA ALA A 373 -35.99 -34.77 -3.54
C ALA A 373 -34.82 -34.04 -2.81
N PRO A 374 -33.94 -34.72 -2.03
CA PRO A 374 -32.84 -34.01 -1.36
C PRO A 374 -31.86 -33.37 -2.32
N ILE A 375 -31.49 -34.06 -3.41
CA ILE A 375 -30.54 -33.55 -4.39
C ILE A 375 -31.19 -32.55 -5.33
N ASP A 376 -32.48 -32.77 -5.71
CA ASP A 376 -33.27 -31.83 -6.53
C ASP A 376 -33.42 -30.48 -5.81
N THR A 377 -33.63 -30.47 -4.49
CA THR A 377 -33.68 -29.24 -3.67
C THR A 377 -32.36 -28.47 -3.77
N CYS A 378 -31.20 -29.13 -3.62
CA CYS A 378 -29.91 -28.45 -3.77
C CYS A 378 -29.75 -27.84 -5.15
N MET A 379 -30.15 -28.57 -6.20
CA MET A 379 -30.03 -28.08 -7.58
C MET A 379 -30.97 -26.92 -7.87
N GLN A 380 -32.21 -26.97 -7.40
CA GLN A 380 -33.17 -25.87 -7.54
C GLN A 380 -32.68 -24.59 -6.87
N LEU A 381 -32.16 -24.70 -5.64
CA LEU A 381 -31.63 -23.53 -4.91
C LEU A 381 -30.38 -22.95 -5.59
N TRP A 382 -29.54 -23.80 -6.20
CA TRP A 382 -28.43 -23.29 -7.00
C TRP A 382 -28.92 -22.50 -8.20
N ASP A 383 -29.86 -23.06 -8.96
CA ASP A 383 -30.39 -22.42 -10.17
C ASP A 383 -31.10 -21.10 -9.82
N GLU A 384 -31.84 -21.05 -8.71
CA GLU A 384 -32.43 -19.83 -8.16
C GLU A 384 -31.37 -18.79 -7.76
N SER A 385 -30.32 -19.23 -7.08
CA SER A 385 -29.22 -18.33 -6.69
C SER A 385 -28.50 -17.74 -7.90
N GLU A 386 -28.33 -18.50 -8.99
CA GLU A 386 -27.72 -18.04 -10.24
C GLU A 386 -28.61 -17.08 -11.02
N GLU A 387 -29.93 -17.24 -10.97
CA GLU A 387 -30.87 -16.29 -11.54
C GLU A 387 -30.86 -14.96 -10.79
N LEU A 388 -30.88 -15.02 -9.46
CA LEU A 388 -30.76 -13.85 -8.60
C LEU A 388 -29.39 -13.15 -8.76
N ARG A 389 -28.29 -13.91 -8.94
CA ARG A 389 -26.98 -13.35 -9.25
C ARG A 389 -27.02 -12.51 -10.54
N ARG A 390 -27.60 -13.05 -11.59
CA ARG A 390 -27.73 -12.33 -12.89
C ARG A 390 -28.57 -11.07 -12.71
N THR A 391 -29.70 -11.15 -12.05
CA THR A 391 -30.56 -10.00 -11.75
C THR A 391 -29.81 -8.94 -10.95
N ALA A 392 -29.05 -9.32 -9.92
CA ALA A 392 -28.27 -8.41 -9.10
C ALA A 392 -27.12 -7.74 -9.89
N LEU A 393 -26.43 -8.46 -10.77
CA LEU A 393 -25.42 -7.91 -11.66
C LEU A 393 -26.01 -6.89 -12.65
N GLU A 394 -27.17 -7.20 -13.24
CA GLU A 394 -27.84 -6.33 -14.21
C GLU A 394 -28.45 -5.08 -13.57
N SER A 395 -29.06 -5.19 -12.40
CA SER A 395 -29.71 -4.07 -11.72
C SER A 395 -28.72 -3.23 -10.91
N GLY A 396 -27.78 -3.88 -10.20
CA GLY A 396 -26.91 -3.27 -9.18
C GLY A 396 -27.67 -2.75 -7.95
N ALA A 397 -28.94 -3.13 -7.79
CA ALA A 397 -29.76 -2.69 -6.67
C ALA A 397 -29.38 -3.43 -5.39
N VAL A 398 -29.39 -2.71 -4.26
CA VAL A 398 -29.04 -3.28 -2.94
C VAL A 398 -29.97 -4.44 -2.57
N GLN A 399 -31.26 -4.33 -2.87
CA GLN A 399 -32.25 -5.37 -2.60
C GLN A 399 -31.98 -6.66 -3.38
N ASP A 400 -31.60 -6.55 -4.64
CA ASP A 400 -31.28 -7.72 -5.47
C ASP A 400 -29.98 -8.40 -5.01
N LYS A 401 -28.99 -7.59 -4.59
CA LYS A 401 -27.76 -8.09 -3.95
C LYS A 401 -28.07 -8.87 -2.67
N GLU A 402 -28.91 -8.34 -1.80
CA GLU A 402 -29.30 -8.99 -0.55
C GLU A 402 -30.10 -10.28 -0.82
N ALA A 403 -31.00 -10.28 -1.79
CA ALA A 403 -31.73 -11.45 -2.23
C ALA A 403 -30.78 -12.56 -2.74
N TRP A 404 -29.82 -12.19 -3.59
CA TRP A 404 -28.79 -13.12 -4.06
C TRP A 404 -27.98 -13.71 -2.92
N LEU A 405 -27.43 -12.87 -2.01
CA LEU A 405 -26.63 -13.36 -0.88
C LEU A 405 -27.42 -14.28 0.05
N THR A 406 -28.71 -14.00 0.26
CA THR A 406 -29.60 -14.86 1.04
C THR A 406 -29.82 -16.20 0.35
N ALA A 407 -30.03 -16.21 -0.97
CA ALA A 407 -30.18 -17.45 -1.72
C ALA A 407 -28.90 -18.31 -1.72
N VAL A 408 -27.73 -17.67 -1.86
CA VAL A 408 -26.41 -18.35 -1.73
C VAL A 408 -26.26 -19.00 -0.35
N GLN A 409 -26.59 -18.28 0.72
CA GLN A 409 -26.53 -18.83 2.06
C GLN A 409 -27.48 -20.01 2.23
N THR A 410 -28.72 -19.88 1.75
CA THR A 410 -29.73 -20.95 1.81
C THR A 410 -29.27 -22.19 1.04
N TYR A 411 -28.66 -22.01 -0.14
CA TYR A 411 -28.05 -23.10 -0.90
C TYR A 411 -26.99 -23.85 -0.07
N TRP A 412 -26.01 -23.11 0.49
CA TRP A 412 -24.91 -23.72 1.23
C TRP A 412 -25.38 -24.41 2.52
N ASP A 413 -26.35 -23.86 3.24
CA ASP A 413 -26.95 -24.51 4.41
C ASP A 413 -27.64 -25.82 4.02
N THR A 414 -28.28 -25.85 2.85
CA THR A 414 -28.94 -27.06 2.33
C THR A 414 -27.91 -28.10 1.87
N VAL A 415 -26.87 -27.72 1.16
CA VAL A 415 -25.76 -28.61 0.74
C VAL A 415 -25.03 -29.18 1.96
N LYS A 416 -24.81 -28.37 2.99
CA LYS A 416 -24.26 -28.82 4.27
C LYS A 416 -25.12 -29.92 4.89
N SER A 417 -26.42 -29.67 5.02
CA SER A 417 -27.38 -30.68 5.55
C SER A 417 -27.41 -31.94 4.70
N PHE A 418 -27.30 -31.81 3.37
CA PHE A 418 -27.23 -32.95 2.45
C PHE A 418 -26.03 -33.84 2.73
N PHE A 419 -24.83 -33.30 2.93
CA PHE A 419 -23.65 -34.11 3.25
C PHE A 419 -23.63 -34.61 4.71
N GLU A 420 -24.16 -33.85 5.65
CA GLU A 420 -24.29 -34.27 7.05
C GLU A 420 -25.25 -35.46 7.22
N THR A 421 -26.22 -35.64 6.33
CA THR A 421 -27.14 -36.78 6.33
C THR A 421 -26.48 -38.08 5.83
N ASP A 422 -25.28 -38.02 5.26
CA ASP A 422 -24.50 -39.16 4.76
C ASP A 422 -25.30 -40.11 3.85
N TYR A 423 -25.94 -39.54 2.85
CA TYR A 423 -26.62 -40.33 1.81
C TYR A 423 -25.67 -41.28 1.09
N GLY A 424 -24.36 -41.01 1.06
CA GLY A 424 -23.34 -41.86 0.47
C GLY A 424 -23.33 -43.26 1.08
N THR A 425 -23.22 -43.35 2.40
CA THR A 425 -23.24 -44.63 3.13
C THR A 425 -24.62 -45.27 3.07
N SER A 426 -25.69 -44.48 3.25
CA SER A 426 -27.07 -45.01 3.24
C SER A 426 -27.44 -45.68 1.92
N VAL A 427 -27.17 -45.03 0.79
CA VAL A 427 -27.45 -45.56 -0.55
C VAL A 427 -26.55 -46.76 -0.87
N ALA A 428 -25.27 -46.73 -0.46
CA ALA A 428 -24.37 -47.86 -0.64
C ALA A 428 -24.87 -49.13 0.06
N HIS A 429 -25.46 -48.99 1.26
CA HIS A 429 -26.08 -50.13 2.00
C HIS A 429 -27.31 -50.66 1.26
N LEU A 430 -28.16 -49.75 0.74
CA LEU A 430 -29.35 -50.18 -0.03
C LEU A 430 -28.98 -50.90 -1.33
N PHE A 431 -27.87 -50.60 -1.97
CA PHE A 431 -27.33 -51.39 -3.08
C PHE A 431 -26.95 -52.81 -2.66
N ASP A 432 -26.33 -52.97 -1.49
CA ASP A 432 -25.96 -54.29 -0.97
C ASP A 432 -27.22 -55.15 -0.64
N GLU A 433 -28.25 -54.53 -0.07
CA GLU A 433 -29.55 -55.18 0.18
C GLU A 433 -30.26 -55.56 -1.13
N ALA A 434 -30.33 -54.63 -2.09
CA ALA A 434 -30.95 -54.88 -3.39
C ALA A 434 -30.23 -55.99 -4.18
N LYS A 435 -28.92 -56.08 -4.09
CA LYS A 435 -28.11 -57.15 -4.68
C LYS A 435 -28.40 -58.49 -4.06
N GLN A 436 -28.60 -58.57 -2.72
CA GLN A 436 -28.95 -59.81 -2.02
C GLN A 436 -30.36 -60.25 -2.33
N ALA A 437 -31.31 -59.35 -2.53
CA ALA A 437 -32.70 -59.64 -2.82
C ALA A 437 -33.02 -59.89 -4.31
N GLY A 438 -32.12 -59.41 -5.21
CA GLY A 438 -32.31 -59.42 -6.66
C GLY A 438 -31.86 -60.72 -7.35
N ASN A 439 -31.95 -60.68 -8.71
CA ASN A 439 -31.50 -61.80 -9.53
C ASN A 439 -29.96 -61.89 -9.53
N PRO A 440 -29.31 -63.01 -9.35
CA PRO A 440 -27.86 -63.21 -9.40
C PRO A 440 -27.22 -62.72 -10.72
N GLU A 441 -27.97 -62.70 -11.82
CA GLU A 441 -27.49 -62.19 -13.11
C GLU A 441 -27.27 -60.66 -13.10
N ASP A 442 -28.02 -59.95 -12.27
CA ASP A 442 -27.95 -58.47 -12.17
C ASP A 442 -26.90 -58.01 -11.13
N ALA A 443 -26.28 -58.95 -10.41
CA ALA A 443 -25.34 -58.63 -9.34
C ALA A 443 -24.17 -57.73 -9.79
N LYS A 444 -23.66 -57.91 -11.01
CA LYS A 444 -22.60 -57.06 -11.59
C LYS A 444 -23.07 -55.66 -11.88
N LEU A 445 -24.33 -55.50 -12.32
CA LEU A 445 -24.93 -54.20 -12.59
C LEU A 445 -25.07 -53.39 -11.28
N TYR A 446 -25.54 -54.04 -10.20
CA TYR A 446 -25.61 -53.40 -8.88
C TYR A 446 -24.24 -52.93 -8.38
N ASP A 447 -23.21 -53.78 -8.53
CA ASP A 447 -21.84 -53.41 -8.13
C ASP A 447 -21.31 -52.21 -8.94
N GLN A 448 -21.58 -52.15 -10.25
CA GLN A 448 -21.17 -51.06 -11.11
C GLN A 448 -21.87 -49.75 -10.74
N VAL A 449 -23.22 -49.75 -10.64
CA VAL A 449 -23.99 -48.55 -10.32
C VAL A 449 -23.66 -48.05 -8.90
N LYS A 450 -23.41 -48.96 -7.94
CA LYS A 450 -22.91 -48.62 -6.61
C LYS A 450 -21.55 -47.92 -6.67
N ALA A 451 -20.59 -48.47 -7.42
CA ALA A 451 -19.26 -47.89 -7.58
C ALA A 451 -19.31 -46.48 -8.25
N ASP A 452 -20.14 -46.35 -9.29
CA ASP A 452 -20.38 -45.09 -9.97
C ASP A 452 -21.00 -44.05 -9.01
N PHE A 453 -22.02 -44.43 -8.23
CA PHE A 453 -22.64 -43.59 -7.22
C PHE A 453 -21.61 -43.11 -6.18
N GLY A 454 -20.83 -44.05 -5.63
CA GLY A 454 -19.81 -43.75 -4.62
C GLY A 454 -18.76 -42.78 -5.15
N THR A 455 -18.33 -42.94 -6.41
CA THR A 455 -17.37 -42.02 -7.05
C THR A 455 -17.96 -40.65 -7.24
N LEU A 456 -19.19 -40.54 -7.74
CA LEU A 456 -19.86 -39.24 -7.95
C LEU A 456 -20.13 -38.51 -6.62
N TYR A 457 -20.54 -39.27 -5.59
CA TYR A 457 -20.77 -38.73 -4.25
C TYR A 457 -19.46 -38.19 -3.64
N ALA A 458 -18.37 -38.97 -3.74
CA ALA A 458 -17.06 -38.55 -3.24
C ALA A 458 -16.53 -37.30 -3.97
N ASN A 459 -16.75 -37.20 -5.28
CA ASN A 459 -16.37 -36.01 -6.06
C ASN A 459 -17.15 -34.76 -5.60
N ALA A 460 -18.46 -34.89 -5.40
CA ALA A 460 -19.30 -33.82 -4.89
C ALA A 460 -18.88 -33.40 -3.47
N ALA A 461 -18.64 -34.35 -2.58
CA ALA A 461 -18.16 -34.10 -1.23
C ALA A 461 -16.77 -33.44 -1.23
N THR A 462 -15.86 -33.83 -2.11
CA THR A 462 -14.53 -33.21 -2.24
C THR A 462 -14.63 -31.76 -2.64
N SER A 463 -15.48 -31.44 -3.62
CA SER A 463 -15.68 -30.03 -4.07
C SER A 463 -16.33 -29.19 -2.97
N TYR A 464 -17.32 -29.70 -2.26
CA TYR A 464 -17.95 -29.06 -1.11
C TYR A 464 -16.96 -28.80 0.02
N ASN A 465 -16.18 -29.81 0.40
CA ASN A 465 -15.16 -29.63 1.46
C ASN A 465 -14.14 -28.59 1.09
N ARG A 466 -13.71 -28.52 -0.18
CA ARG A 466 -12.80 -27.49 -0.66
C ARG A 466 -13.42 -26.10 -0.53
N HIS A 467 -14.67 -25.94 -0.92
CA HIS A 467 -15.37 -24.65 -0.78
C HIS A 467 -15.47 -24.21 0.69
N THR A 468 -15.87 -25.09 1.58
CA THR A 468 -15.99 -24.80 3.02
C THR A 468 -14.65 -24.49 3.69
N GLU A 469 -13.58 -25.19 3.27
CA GLU A 469 -12.20 -24.88 3.71
C GLU A 469 -11.82 -23.45 3.32
N LEU A 470 -12.02 -23.09 2.05
CA LEU A 470 -11.73 -21.77 1.53
C LEU A 470 -12.57 -20.67 2.21
N GLU A 471 -13.87 -20.91 2.39
CA GLU A 471 -14.75 -20.00 3.11
C GLU A 471 -14.24 -19.74 4.53
N THR A 472 -13.88 -20.78 5.26
CA THR A 472 -13.37 -20.66 6.64
C THR A 472 -12.08 -19.84 6.70
N VAL A 473 -11.16 -20.04 5.75
CA VAL A 473 -9.87 -19.35 5.71
C VAL A 473 -10.04 -17.88 5.27
N LEU A 474 -10.90 -17.63 4.29
CA LEU A 474 -11.06 -16.32 3.67
C LEU A 474 -12.01 -15.41 4.46
N ALA A 475 -13.15 -15.89 4.94
CA ALA A 475 -14.15 -15.08 5.63
C ALA A 475 -13.57 -14.40 6.88
N GLY A 476 -12.71 -15.10 7.65
CA GLY A 476 -12.08 -14.53 8.83
C GLY A 476 -11.09 -13.38 8.55
N LYS A 477 -10.63 -13.27 7.31
CA LYS A 477 -9.67 -12.23 6.90
C LYS A 477 -10.31 -11.12 6.05
N LEU A 478 -11.38 -11.44 5.33
CA LEU A 478 -11.96 -10.55 4.31
C LEU A 478 -13.21 -9.83 4.79
N LYS A 479 -13.89 -10.31 5.83
CA LYS A 479 -15.06 -9.62 6.38
C LYS A 479 -14.66 -8.22 6.85
N ASP A 480 -15.37 -7.21 6.37
CA ASP A 480 -15.16 -5.77 6.65
C ASP A 480 -13.75 -5.26 6.23
N ALA A 481 -13.05 -6.02 5.35
CA ALA A 481 -11.70 -5.71 4.93
C ALA A 481 -11.64 -4.56 3.90
N PHE A 482 -10.55 -3.81 4.00
CA PHE A 482 -10.10 -2.84 3.01
C PHE A 482 -9.10 -3.55 2.08
N CYS A 483 -9.61 -4.12 0.99
CA CYS A 483 -8.84 -4.93 0.06
C CYS A 483 -8.16 -4.05 -1.00
N ILE A 484 -6.84 -4.24 -1.19
CA ILE A 484 -6.09 -3.61 -2.27
C ILE A 484 -5.60 -4.70 -3.20
N ILE A 485 -5.97 -4.60 -4.48
CA ILE A 485 -5.72 -5.60 -5.51
C ILE A 485 -4.64 -5.07 -6.44
N GLY A 486 -3.55 -5.80 -6.62
CA GLY A 486 -2.48 -5.38 -7.50
C GLY A 486 -1.52 -6.50 -7.89
N TRP A 487 -0.65 -6.20 -8.85
CA TRP A 487 0.31 -7.15 -9.40
C TRP A 487 1.59 -7.19 -8.57
N SER A 488 1.87 -8.33 -7.95
CA SER A 488 3.01 -8.53 -7.03
C SER A 488 3.94 -9.69 -7.44
N SER A 489 3.77 -10.28 -8.64
CA SER A 489 4.62 -11.38 -9.11
C SER A 489 6.06 -10.93 -9.36
N THR A 490 7.00 -11.89 -9.41
CA THR A 490 8.42 -11.62 -9.66
C THR A 490 8.70 -10.98 -11.03
N GLY A 491 7.77 -11.08 -11.98
CA GLY A 491 7.83 -10.42 -13.28
C GLY A 491 7.40 -8.95 -13.29
N THR A 492 6.94 -8.40 -12.14
CA THR A 492 6.52 -7.00 -12.08
C THR A 492 7.70 -6.06 -12.20
N THR A 493 7.53 -5.00 -12.97
CA THR A 493 8.45 -3.85 -13.02
C THR A 493 7.99 -2.72 -12.06
N ASP A 494 6.83 -2.90 -11.43
CA ASP A 494 6.23 -1.92 -10.54
C ASP A 494 6.80 -2.03 -9.11
N ILE A 495 8.12 -1.81 -9.01
CA ILE A 495 8.91 -1.87 -7.79
C ILE A 495 9.48 -0.48 -7.49
N GLY A 496 9.54 -0.11 -6.22
CA GLY A 496 10.13 1.14 -5.76
C GLY A 496 11.02 0.99 -4.55
N VAL A 497 11.77 2.06 -4.28
CA VAL A 497 12.62 2.18 -3.09
C VAL A 497 11.88 2.94 -2.03
N ASN A 498 11.79 2.39 -0.81
CA ASN A 498 11.31 3.10 0.36
C ASN A 498 12.45 3.30 1.38
N PRO A 499 12.26 4.01 2.51
CA PRO A 499 13.32 4.25 3.50
C PRO A 499 14.01 3.01 4.07
N PHE A 500 13.40 1.82 3.96
CA PHE A 500 13.90 0.59 4.57
C PHE A 500 14.31 -0.48 3.56
N HIS A 501 13.73 -0.46 2.35
CA HIS A 501 13.91 -1.51 1.35
C HIS A 501 14.18 -0.91 -0.03
N SER A 502 15.18 -1.47 -0.71
CA SER A 502 15.52 -1.12 -2.09
C SER A 502 14.56 -1.70 -3.13
N GLU A 503 13.81 -2.71 -2.73
CA GLU A 503 12.80 -3.39 -3.57
C GLU A 503 11.52 -3.53 -2.76
N TYR A 504 10.50 -2.75 -3.12
CA TYR A 504 9.19 -2.79 -2.48
C TYR A 504 8.11 -2.67 -3.55
N VAL A 505 7.18 -3.61 -3.59
CA VAL A 505 6.11 -3.63 -4.59
C VAL A 505 5.17 -2.43 -4.38
N ASN A 506 4.86 -1.71 -5.45
CA ASN A 506 4.18 -0.41 -5.37
C ASN A 506 2.76 -0.47 -4.83
N VAL A 507 2.03 -1.55 -5.04
CA VAL A 507 0.71 -1.75 -4.43
C VAL A 507 0.76 -1.62 -2.90
N GLY A 508 1.87 -2.01 -2.27
CA GLY A 508 2.09 -1.83 -0.83
C GLY A 508 2.24 -0.36 -0.40
N THR A 509 2.54 0.55 -1.34
CA THR A 509 2.52 2.00 -1.05
C THR A 509 1.12 2.45 -0.67
N HIS A 510 0.09 1.96 -1.38
CA HIS A 510 -1.30 2.30 -1.08
C HIS A 510 -1.73 1.78 0.30
N ALA A 511 -1.27 0.58 0.68
CA ALA A 511 -1.49 0.04 2.02
C ALA A 511 -0.80 0.89 3.10
N ALA A 512 0.45 1.32 2.88
CA ALA A 512 1.17 2.17 3.81
C ALA A 512 0.53 3.56 3.96
N VAL A 513 0.00 4.14 2.88
CA VAL A 513 -0.77 5.40 2.89
C VAL A 513 -2.06 5.23 3.69
N ALA A 514 -2.85 4.19 3.39
CA ALA A 514 -4.07 3.88 4.11
C ALA A 514 -3.80 3.70 5.61
N ASN A 515 -2.78 2.92 5.94
CA ASN A 515 -2.39 2.66 7.33
C ASN A 515 -1.95 3.94 8.06
N THR A 516 -1.17 4.82 7.41
CA THR A 516 -0.74 6.10 8.00
C THR A 516 -1.95 6.94 8.42
N ILE A 517 -2.99 6.97 7.60
CA ILE A 517 -4.21 7.75 7.86
C ILE A 517 -5.09 7.08 8.91
N LEU A 518 -5.31 5.76 8.83
CA LEU A 518 -6.13 5.01 9.78
C LEU A 518 -5.53 5.00 11.17
N GLN A 519 -4.20 4.82 11.29
CA GLN A 519 -3.50 4.84 12.58
C GLN A 519 -3.21 6.25 13.09
N ARG A 520 -3.42 7.30 12.27
CA ARG A 520 -3.10 8.70 12.60
C ARG A 520 -1.65 8.90 13.05
N ASP A 521 -0.73 8.05 12.60
CA ASP A 521 0.71 8.13 12.91
C ASP A 521 1.39 9.03 11.87
N PHE A 522 1.04 10.32 11.92
CA PHE A 522 1.55 11.29 10.97
C PHE A 522 2.96 11.73 11.30
N LEU A 523 3.77 11.88 10.27
CA LEU A 523 5.13 12.40 10.34
C LEU A 523 5.16 13.80 9.70
N GLN A 524 5.99 14.67 10.26
CA GLN A 524 6.17 16.02 9.76
C GLN A 524 7.65 16.41 9.78
N GLN A 525 8.08 17.14 8.76
CA GLN A 525 9.37 17.80 8.77
C GLN A 525 9.20 19.26 9.23
N ALA A 526 10.01 19.68 10.21
CA ALA A 526 10.01 21.07 10.62
C ALA A 526 10.49 21.95 9.45
N PRO A 527 9.97 23.16 9.30
CA PRO A 527 10.43 24.08 8.27
C PRO A 527 11.94 24.36 8.37
N VAL A 528 12.64 24.43 7.23
CA VAL A 528 14.10 24.62 7.17
C VAL A 528 14.59 25.85 7.95
N TRP A 529 13.79 26.91 8.06
CA TRP A 529 14.15 28.10 8.85
C TRP A 529 14.33 27.79 10.35
N VAL A 530 13.66 26.77 10.89
CA VAL A 530 13.85 26.33 12.29
C VAL A 530 15.27 25.81 12.48
N SER A 531 15.74 24.96 11.57
CA SER A 531 17.11 24.47 11.56
C SER A 531 18.13 25.60 11.42
N ALA A 532 17.86 26.59 10.58
CA ALA A 532 18.72 27.77 10.41
C ALA A 532 18.81 28.59 11.71
N LEU A 533 17.69 28.83 12.39
CA LEU A 533 17.69 29.52 13.69
C LEU A 533 18.46 28.72 14.74
N LEU A 534 18.28 27.39 14.79
CA LEU A 534 19.04 26.53 15.72
C LEU A 534 20.54 26.57 15.42
N ALA A 535 20.96 26.58 14.14
CA ALA A 535 22.35 26.70 13.75
C ALA A 535 22.98 28.01 14.26
N ILE A 536 22.29 29.12 14.09
CA ILE A 536 22.74 30.43 14.61
C ILE A 536 22.79 30.38 16.16
N ALA A 537 21.74 29.91 16.80
CA ALA A 537 21.68 29.84 18.27
C ALA A 537 22.79 28.97 18.85
N PHE A 538 23.07 27.80 18.25
CA PHE A 538 24.09 26.88 18.71
C PHE A 538 25.51 27.42 18.47
N SER A 539 25.77 28.10 17.34
CA SER A 539 27.08 28.72 17.09
C SER A 539 27.42 29.78 18.10
N PHE A 540 26.44 30.56 18.58
CA PHE A 540 26.64 31.52 19.66
C PHE A 540 26.73 30.84 21.05
N GLY A 541 25.77 29.96 21.33
CA GLY A 541 25.66 29.32 22.65
C GLY A 541 26.88 28.52 23.01
N ILE A 542 27.46 27.78 22.05
CA ILE A 542 28.63 26.94 22.30
C ILE A 542 29.82 27.80 22.80
N ILE A 543 30.04 28.98 22.25
CA ILE A 543 31.15 29.84 22.61
C ILE A 543 30.99 30.40 24.03
N VAL A 544 29.76 30.78 24.40
CA VAL A 544 29.49 31.27 25.74
C VAL A 544 29.82 30.18 26.78
N VAL A 545 29.52 28.92 26.46
CA VAL A 545 29.77 27.77 27.33
C VAL A 545 31.26 27.43 27.38
N ILE A 546 31.90 27.23 26.20
CA ILE A 546 33.24 26.64 26.15
C ILE A 546 34.38 27.61 26.54
N ARG A 547 34.16 28.91 26.42
CA ARG A 547 35.21 29.95 26.72
C ARG A 547 35.78 29.86 28.12
N ARG A 548 35.11 29.20 29.07
CA ARG A 548 35.51 29.07 30.46
C ARG A 548 36.36 27.81 30.75
N PHE A 549 36.47 26.91 29.78
CA PHE A 549 37.10 25.62 29.94
C PHE A 549 38.47 25.56 29.24
N SER A 550 39.31 24.60 29.61
CA SER A 550 40.56 24.28 28.92
C SER A 550 40.26 23.69 27.54
N THR A 551 41.23 23.74 26.61
CA THR A 551 41.06 23.28 25.21
C THR A 551 40.60 21.82 25.13
N LEU A 552 41.13 20.93 25.97
CA LEU A 552 40.71 19.52 25.98
C LEU A 552 39.23 19.38 26.38
N VAL A 553 38.82 20.09 27.45
CA VAL A 553 37.41 20.08 27.90
C VAL A 553 36.49 20.70 26.84
N GLN A 554 36.96 21.73 26.10
CA GLN A 554 36.20 22.32 25.01
C GLN A 554 35.90 21.29 23.91
N ILE A 555 36.88 20.48 23.49
CA ILE A 555 36.72 19.44 22.45
C ILE A 555 35.70 18.38 22.93
N ILE A 556 35.88 17.87 24.14
CA ILE A 556 34.97 16.86 24.72
C ILE A 556 33.54 17.42 24.81
N ALA A 557 33.38 18.65 25.31
CA ALA A 557 32.07 19.29 25.45
C ALA A 557 31.39 19.51 24.09
N GLY A 558 32.14 19.89 23.05
CA GLY A 558 31.60 20.06 21.70
C GLY A 558 31.09 18.76 21.12
N VAL A 559 31.82 17.65 21.26
CA VAL A 559 31.40 16.33 20.80
C VAL A 559 30.16 15.84 21.58
N VAL A 560 30.23 15.93 22.92
CA VAL A 560 29.11 15.51 23.78
C VAL A 560 27.83 16.30 23.44
N LEU A 561 27.95 17.62 23.28
CA LEU A 561 26.79 18.44 22.95
C LEU A 561 26.21 18.13 21.56
N SER A 562 27.05 17.82 20.57
CA SER A 562 26.57 17.35 19.25
C SER A 562 25.77 16.05 19.36
N VAL A 563 26.26 15.08 20.15
CA VAL A 563 25.54 13.82 20.40
C VAL A 563 24.22 14.08 21.15
N VAL A 564 24.23 14.97 22.15
CA VAL A 564 22.99 15.35 22.88
C VAL A 564 21.96 15.95 21.94
N VAL A 565 22.35 16.80 21.00
CA VAL A 565 21.44 17.38 20.00
C VAL A 565 20.80 16.30 19.13
N LEU A 566 21.58 15.29 18.69
CA LEU A 566 21.05 14.15 17.94
C LEU A 566 20.04 13.34 18.77
N ILE A 567 20.35 13.05 20.02
CA ILE A 567 19.46 12.32 20.94
C ILE A 567 18.16 13.11 21.18
N VAL A 568 18.27 14.42 21.45
CA VAL A 568 17.10 15.27 21.66
C VAL A 568 16.21 15.32 20.42
N ASN A 569 16.80 15.43 19.21
CA ASN A 569 16.04 15.36 17.97
C ASN A 569 15.29 14.03 17.84
N GLN A 570 15.94 12.90 18.13
CA GLN A 570 15.29 11.58 18.11
C GLN A 570 14.15 11.49 19.12
N LEU A 571 14.31 12.02 20.31
CA LEU A 571 13.25 12.03 21.34
C LEU A 571 12.04 12.87 20.88
N ILE A 572 12.29 14.06 20.34
CA ILE A 572 11.22 14.91 19.75
C ILE A 572 10.52 14.14 18.64
N PHE A 573 11.26 13.55 17.70
CA PHE A 573 10.72 12.80 16.58
C PHE A 573 9.89 11.59 17.04
N ASN A 574 10.34 10.87 18.07
CA ASN A 574 9.58 9.74 18.61
C ASN A 574 8.24 10.16 19.25
N VAL A 575 8.23 11.27 20.00
CA VAL A 575 7.05 11.70 20.75
C VAL A 575 6.06 12.48 19.90
N THR A 576 6.56 13.37 19.03
CA THR A 576 5.71 14.31 18.28
C THR A 576 5.54 13.97 16.82
N GLY A 577 6.32 13.03 16.26
CA GLY A 577 6.38 12.79 14.82
C GLY A 577 7.08 13.89 14.02
N ILE A 578 7.62 14.94 14.69
CA ILE A 578 8.26 16.07 14.02
C ILE A 578 9.78 15.82 13.93
N TYR A 579 10.29 15.71 12.71
CA TYR A 579 11.71 15.65 12.42
C TYR A 579 12.26 17.05 12.16
N ILE A 580 13.30 17.44 12.89
CA ILE A 580 14.01 18.70 12.68
C ILE A 580 15.24 18.41 11.82
N PHE A 581 15.44 19.20 10.76
CA PHE A 581 16.65 19.12 9.92
C PHE A 581 17.89 19.37 10.77
N ILE A 582 18.77 18.37 10.87
CA ILE A 582 19.80 18.31 11.92
C ILE A 582 21.21 18.68 11.43
N ILE A 583 21.48 18.55 10.14
CA ILE A 583 22.83 18.81 9.59
C ILE A 583 23.30 20.23 9.91
N SER A 584 22.47 21.22 9.60
CA SER A 584 22.83 22.63 9.78
C SER A 584 23.15 22.98 11.26
N PRO A 585 22.33 22.64 12.28
CA PRO A 585 22.63 22.87 13.68
C PRO A 585 23.88 22.14 14.19
N VAL A 586 24.05 20.87 13.82
CA VAL A 586 25.21 20.07 14.25
C VAL A 586 26.49 20.58 13.60
N LEU A 587 26.44 20.91 12.30
CA LEU A 587 27.57 21.50 11.58
C LEU A 587 27.97 22.84 12.21
N ALA A 588 26.99 23.73 12.47
CA ALA A 588 27.23 25.02 13.10
C ALA A 588 27.89 24.86 14.47
N LEU A 589 27.41 23.96 15.29
CA LEU A 589 27.95 23.66 16.60
C LEU A 589 29.37 23.11 16.49
N PHE A 590 29.59 22.09 15.65
CA PHE A 590 30.88 21.43 15.48
C PHE A 590 31.95 22.37 14.92
N VAL A 591 31.66 23.09 13.84
CA VAL A 591 32.61 24.01 13.22
C VAL A 591 32.90 25.21 14.13
N SER A 592 31.89 25.71 14.87
CA SER A 592 32.07 26.82 15.80
C SER A 592 32.99 26.47 16.96
N PHE A 593 32.81 25.31 17.60
CA PHE A 593 33.69 24.89 18.68
C PHE A 593 35.11 24.60 18.18
N LEU A 594 35.26 23.93 17.03
CA LEU A 594 36.55 23.61 16.44
C LEU A 594 37.35 24.90 16.14
N THR A 595 36.70 25.83 15.47
CA THR A 595 37.33 27.11 15.11
C THR A 595 37.70 27.94 16.35
N TYR A 596 36.77 28.01 17.32
CA TYR A 596 37.04 28.70 18.57
C TYR A 596 38.21 28.05 19.34
N SER A 597 38.25 26.73 19.46
CA SER A 597 39.31 26.00 20.10
C SER A 597 40.66 26.23 19.40
N MET A 598 40.68 26.18 18.08
CA MET A 598 41.88 26.46 17.28
C MET A 598 42.41 27.90 17.46
N VAL A 599 41.50 28.87 17.38
CA VAL A 599 41.85 30.28 17.59
C VAL A 599 42.34 30.51 19.02
N SER A 600 41.67 29.92 20.00
CA SER A 600 42.07 30.01 21.40
C SER A 600 43.45 29.39 21.66
N PHE A 601 43.73 28.24 21.01
CA PHE A 601 45.05 27.60 21.08
C PHE A 601 46.14 28.46 20.45
N ILE A 602 45.92 29.00 19.25
CA ILE A 602 46.88 29.87 18.55
C ILE A 602 47.18 31.12 19.40
N ILE A 603 46.15 31.78 19.96
CA ILE A 603 46.34 32.93 20.83
C ILE A 603 47.15 32.58 22.08
N SER A 604 46.81 31.47 22.74
CA SER A 604 47.53 31.01 23.94
C SER A 604 49.00 30.71 23.65
N GLU A 605 49.30 30.02 22.53
CA GLU A 605 50.68 29.74 22.15
C GLU A 605 51.47 31.02 21.74
N ARG A 606 50.82 31.98 21.10
CA ARG A 606 51.42 33.30 20.84
C ARG A 606 51.71 34.07 22.11
N GLU A 607 50.80 34.05 23.09
CA GLU A 607 51.04 34.70 24.39
C GLU A 607 52.20 34.02 25.13
N LYS A 608 52.29 32.69 25.16
CA LYS A 608 53.42 31.96 25.75
C LYS A 608 54.74 32.25 25.02
N SER A 609 54.73 32.27 23.68
CA SER A 609 55.89 32.58 22.86
C SER A 609 56.36 34.02 23.09
N PHE A 610 55.42 34.98 23.20
CA PHE A 610 55.74 36.36 23.54
C PHE A 610 56.39 36.47 24.90
N LEU A 611 55.84 35.80 25.92
CA LEU A 611 56.43 35.77 27.28
C LEU A 611 57.84 35.14 27.26
N ARG A 612 58.03 34.03 26.56
CA ARG A 612 59.35 33.41 26.39
C ARG A 612 60.36 34.37 25.72
N LYS A 613 59.97 35.08 24.68
CA LYS A 613 60.85 36.05 23.98
C LYS A 613 61.13 37.27 24.84
N ALA A 614 60.14 37.82 25.52
CA ALA A 614 60.27 39.03 26.32
C ALA A 614 61.16 38.82 27.56
N PHE A 615 61.09 37.66 28.18
CA PHE A 615 61.80 37.34 29.41
C PHE A 615 63.02 36.45 29.20
N GLY A 616 63.16 35.81 28.01
CA GLY A 616 64.26 34.87 27.73
C GLY A 616 65.67 35.47 27.77
N THR A 617 65.78 36.79 27.67
CA THR A 617 67.07 37.52 27.83
C THR A 617 67.44 37.72 29.28
N TYR A 618 66.47 37.67 30.20
CA TYR A 618 66.65 38.05 31.61
C TYR A 618 66.49 36.86 32.59
N LEU A 619 65.76 35.82 32.18
CA LEU A 619 65.42 34.65 33.06
C LEU A 619 65.75 33.34 32.34
N SER A 620 66.13 32.34 33.13
CA SER A 620 66.33 30.98 32.59
C SER A 620 65.03 30.38 32.07
N GLY A 621 65.11 29.49 31.08
CA GLY A 621 63.97 28.84 30.46
C GLY A 621 63.05 28.11 31.46
N ASP A 622 63.65 27.52 32.50
CA ASP A 622 62.91 26.82 33.56
C ASP A 622 62.07 27.75 34.43
N VAL A 623 62.61 28.94 34.77
CA VAL A 623 61.86 29.98 35.50
C VAL A 623 60.72 30.53 34.67
N ILE A 624 60.94 30.72 33.35
CA ILE A 624 59.89 31.19 32.47
C ILE A 624 58.77 30.15 32.32
N ASN A 625 59.10 28.85 32.26
CA ASN A 625 58.11 27.81 32.21
C ASN A 625 57.29 27.73 33.52
N GLU A 626 57.94 27.83 34.67
CA GLU A 626 57.29 27.88 35.99
C GLU A 626 56.36 29.12 36.12
N MET A 627 56.77 30.29 35.56
CA MET A 627 55.95 31.51 35.47
C MET A 627 54.75 31.37 34.55
N ILE A 628 54.86 30.58 33.46
CA ILE A 628 53.77 30.32 32.50
C ILE A 628 52.76 29.37 33.16
N GLU A 629 53.21 28.38 33.95
CA GLU A 629 52.35 27.43 34.63
C GLU A 629 51.62 28.04 35.84
N ASP A 630 52.35 28.91 36.64
CA ASP A 630 51.75 29.62 37.75
C ASP A 630 52.04 31.15 37.71
N PRO A 631 51.16 31.93 37.03
CA PRO A 631 51.27 33.38 36.99
C PRO A 631 51.19 34.11 38.33
N SER A 632 50.81 33.42 39.43
CA SER A 632 50.74 34.00 40.77
C SER A 632 52.13 34.24 41.37
N MET A 633 53.14 33.59 40.80
CA MET A 633 54.55 33.81 41.17
C MET A 633 55.09 35.20 40.83
N LEU A 634 54.41 35.96 39.96
CA LEU A 634 54.76 37.35 39.59
C LEU A 634 54.39 38.39 40.69
N LYS A 635 54.27 38.00 41.94
CA LYS A 635 54.01 38.95 43.03
C LYS A 635 55.28 39.64 43.44
N LEU A 636 55.22 40.99 43.52
CA LEU A 636 56.25 41.82 44.12
C LEU A 636 56.45 41.42 45.58
N GLY A 637 57.64 40.87 45.94
CA GLY A 637 57.92 40.47 47.29
C GLY A 637 58.89 39.31 47.46
N GLY A 638 59.29 38.62 46.41
CA GLY A 638 60.25 37.52 46.39
C GLY A 638 59.81 36.28 47.17
N GLN A 639 60.48 35.18 46.95
CA GLN A 639 60.32 33.91 47.72
C GLN A 639 61.65 33.56 48.38
N LYS A 640 61.62 33.10 49.61
CA LYS A 640 62.76 32.51 50.22
C LYS A 640 63.03 31.11 49.65
N LYS A 641 64.10 30.98 48.87
CA LYS A 641 64.56 29.69 48.33
C LYS A 641 66.05 29.55 48.68
N TRP A 642 66.48 28.32 48.96
CA TRP A 642 67.93 28.05 49.05
C TRP A 642 68.49 28.04 47.63
N ILE A 643 69.44 28.98 47.40
CA ILE A 643 70.11 29.13 46.08
C ILE A 643 71.60 29.06 46.29
N THR A 644 72.33 28.52 45.33
CA THR A 644 73.75 28.69 45.15
C THR A 644 74.02 29.88 44.24
N ALA A 645 74.60 30.94 44.74
CA ALA A 645 74.99 32.07 43.99
C ALA A 645 76.44 31.95 43.49
N MET A 646 76.66 32.02 42.20
CA MET A 646 77.97 32.07 41.59
C MET A 646 78.19 33.44 41.00
N PHE A 647 79.25 34.12 41.43
CA PHE A 647 79.63 35.39 40.82
C PHE A 647 80.77 35.12 39.85
N THR A 648 80.59 35.49 38.59
CA THR A 648 81.62 35.44 37.55
C THR A 648 81.89 36.85 37.09
N ASP A 649 83.15 37.18 36.87
CA ASP A 649 83.55 38.47 36.25
C ASP A 649 84.58 38.20 35.13
N VAL A 650 84.48 38.98 34.06
CA VAL A 650 85.40 38.89 32.94
C VAL A 650 86.59 39.83 33.22
N LYS A 651 87.70 39.21 33.48
CA LYS A 651 88.97 39.95 33.78
C LYS A 651 89.33 40.90 32.59
N GLY A 652 89.37 42.18 32.84
CA GLY A 652 89.73 43.20 31.87
C GLY A 652 88.60 43.62 30.96
N PHE A 653 87.31 43.34 31.34
CA PHE A 653 86.11 43.68 30.53
C PHE A 653 86.10 45.18 30.10
N SER A 654 86.49 46.09 30.99
CA SER A 654 86.54 47.53 30.66
C SER A 654 87.57 47.83 29.56
N THR A 655 88.70 47.13 29.45
CA THR A 655 89.68 47.28 28.44
C THR A 655 89.21 46.65 27.10
N ILE A 656 88.57 45.55 27.15
CA ILE A 656 88.02 44.86 25.98
C ILE A 656 86.86 45.62 25.39
N SER A 657 85.97 46.16 26.22
CA SER A 657 84.78 46.91 25.79
C SER A 657 85.09 48.23 25.12
N GLN A 658 86.22 48.88 25.50
CA GLN A 658 86.70 50.13 24.83
C GLN A 658 87.13 49.99 23.34
N GLY A 659 87.46 48.74 22.95
CA GLY A 659 87.83 48.44 21.56
C GLY A 659 86.71 48.02 20.61
N PHE A 660 85.47 47.88 21.15
CA PHE A 660 84.34 47.37 20.34
C PHE A 660 83.19 48.44 20.22
N SER A 661 82.48 48.37 19.11
CA SER A 661 81.23 49.14 18.97
C SER A 661 80.15 48.62 19.98
N MET A 662 79.24 49.51 20.41
CA MET A 662 78.16 49.18 21.35
C MET A 662 77.37 47.91 21.00
N LYS A 663 77.15 47.68 19.71
CA LYS A 663 76.49 46.48 19.22
C LYS A 663 77.29 45.23 19.46
N LYS A 664 78.59 45.28 19.31
CA LYS A 664 79.48 44.13 19.54
C LYS A 664 79.67 43.80 21.02
N VAL A 665 79.62 44.82 21.88
CA VAL A 665 79.68 44.68 23.37
C VAL A 665 78.37 44.04 23.89
N SER A 666 77.23 44.23 23.22
CA SER A 666 75.97 43.60 23.61
C SER A 666 75.84 42.17 23.12
N GLU A 667 76.70 41.70 22.23
CA GLU A 667 76.78 40.33 21.71
C GLU A 667 77.81 39.46 22.47
N LEU A 668 78.69 40.05 23.26
CA LEU A 668 79.58 39.43 24.22
C LEU A 668 78.88 39.13 25.53
#